data_26c7f83e28fdd9aa4b1e8630a4982a37
#
_entry.id   26c7f83e28fdd9aa4b1e8630a4982a37
#
_cell.length_a   1.000
_cell.length_b   1.000
_cell.length_c   1.000
_cell.angle_alpha   90.00
_cell.angle_beta   90.00
_cell.angle_gamma   90.00
#
_symmetry.space_group_name_H-M   'P 1'
#
loop_
_entity.id
_entity.type
_entity.pdbx_description
1 polymer ?
#
loop_
_entity_poly.entity_id
_entity_poly.type
_entity_poly.pdbx_seq_one_letter_code
_entity_poly.pdbx_strand_id
1 'polypeptide(L)'
;MLEVRLLGTLTASLDGRPVDLGSAQRRALVARLAVAEGEVVPVDRLVDDLWAGEPPPRALAGLQAHVSHLRRALEPHRRPRTPATVLVSAAGGYALHAELDAVRARELRRSGSVADLRAALALFSGPPLAEFADAAWSVPEIERLTELRRTIVEGLAAVEPDPAAVVDLLTSHVRDEPLREEPVRLLARALYRGGRQADALAAIGALRRRLADELGLDPSPGLAELETAILRHDLGGGDATSPPPDDAPPSPGEDRPDDGPGLVGRDPELARLRAVADAVAGGPGRLALITGEAGAGKSTLAEHLAGTLVGRGWHGARGRCPEVDGAPPGWAWSEVTADLPGAQHPAPDAGTFHAGRALLTTVAAAAKPLVVVLDDLHRGDEETWRLLRVVASAAEPGVLVVGTFRPDEVPDELRATVAALAAVTAERVELAGLDPDAVAALVAAEHLEIDDEAARRIATRTGGNPLFVREVARLARTVGLDAARSTVPSGVRDVLSRRAAQLPAAALSTLRRAAVLGRDVDVSVLVALEGDDEDRVLAACEAGVVTGLLVESGPDAVRFAHDLVRETLYGELPRLRRARVHAEVLTVLEARRPDDHAALARHALAAGPVAGVDRVLDHAERAAGEARRDRVPRTAAELLTGALELVTDPARRLRLRCALASAHSHAGAGAPAVGERGRALAEAARRDDPAELFAATTCVDGPVTFALAENGELDRPLIDAVGRLLGRELPDDDRARLLAMRAFAWHPREPERAEADADAALRLAPDDDPALRCLVLNARFWSLLRPDRWHELDALGTELLAVAEEAGSWGHRVVGRHARFLHACYREDFAAARVQAATALSEAPDGQLAAVLGWTSVFAALEATLAGRYDEAERLYLGFGAEMTERGLANASVLTFVGLIGVRHAQGRLGDLAPMLAAEYATRGEVVADAYAAALAAAGRLDEAREVWRPDIPVSRDWWWLLWTALRAETAQRLGDTEVAATCRRDLEPWRGHLAGAMSGTATLGRVAPPGEHSLSR
;
A
#
# COMPACT_ATOMS: atom_id res chain seq x y z
N MET A 1 18.47 -48.29 -12.70
CA MET A 1 17.52 -47.23 -12.34
C MET A 1 17.79 -46.03 -13.26
N LEU A 2 16.73 -45.32 -13.72
CA LEU A 2 16.91 -44.12 -14.53
C LEU A 2 17.18 -42.91 -13.63
N GLU A 3 18.28 -42.20 -13.87
CA GLU A 3 18.60 -40.91 -13.26
C GLU A 3 18.49 -39.83 -14.32
N VAL A 4 17.85 -38.68 -13.96
CA VAL A 4 17.75 -37.51 -14.83
C VAL A 4 18.24 -36.27 -14.06
N ARG A 5 19.15 -35.53 -14.69
CA ARG A 5 19.71 -34.30 -14.12
C ARG A 5 19.14 -33.06 -14.79
N LEU A 6 18.63 -32.15 -13.99
CA LEU A 6 17.98 -30.90 -14.36
C LEU A 6 18.78 -29.67 -13.86
N LEU A 7 19.68 -29.87 -12.88
CA LEU A 7 20.47 -28.82 -12.23
C LEU A 7 21.73 -28.46 -13.05
N GLY A 8 21.50 -28.15 -14.31
CA GLY A 8 22.48 -27.85 -15.34
C GLY A 8 21.94 -28.17 -16.72
N THR A 9 22.83 -28.66 -17.62
CA THR A 9 22.41 -29.24 -18.91
C THR A 9 21.69 -30.55 -18.69
N LEU A 10 20.58 -30.78 -19.39
CA LEU A 10 19.80 -32.03 -19.28
C LEU A 10 20.64 -33.26 -19.64
N THR A 11 20.77 -34.18 -18.71
CA THR A 11 21.39 -35.48 -18.96
C THR A 11 20.52 -36.59 -18.34
N ALA A 12 20.57 -37.77 -18.95
CA ALA A 12 19.93 -38.95 -18.42
C ALA A 12 20.93 -40.10 -18.40
N SER A 13 20.88 -40.93 -17.35
CA SER A 13 21.65 -42.15 -17.24
C SER A 13 20.79 -43.32 -16.78
N LEU A 14 21.04 -44.50 -17.32
CA LEU A 14 20.39 -45.76 -16.93
C LEU A 14 21.45 -46.72 -16.36
N ASP A 15 21.31 -47.03 -15.08
CA ASP A 15 22.28 -47.85 -14.32
C ASP A 15 23.72 -47.31 -14.47
N GLY A 16 23.87 -45.97 -14.38
CA GLY A 16 25.14 -45.25 -14.48
C GLY A 16 25.71 -45.11 -15.91
N ARG A 17 25.00 -45.54 -16.94
CA ARG A 17 25.40 -45.37 -18.35
C ARG A 17 24.60 -44.26 -18.99
N PRO A 18 25.26 -43.28 -19.69
CA PRO A 18 24.56 -42.20 -20.34
C PRO A 18 23.60 -42.72 -21.42
N VAL A 19 22.40 -42.10 -21.47
CA VAL A 19 21.35 -42.39 -22.46
C VAL A 19 21.25 -41.22 -23.43
N ASP A 20 21.32 -41.52 -24.74
CA ASP A 20 21.05 -40.51 -25.78
C ASP A 20 19.53 -40.28 -25.90
N LEU A 21 19.09 -39.08 -25.52
CA LEU A 21 17.69 -38.66 -25.62
C LEU A 21 17.29 -38.17 -27.03
N GLY A 22 18.28 -37.97 -27.93
CA GLY A 22 18.08 -37.61 -29.34
C GLY A 22 17.75 -36.13 -29.56
N SER A 23 16.72 -35.84 -30.37
CA SER A 23 16.37 -34.46 -30.81
C SER A 23 15.99 -33.50 -29.67
N ALA A 24 16.10 -32.21 -29.94
CA ALA A 24 15.72 -31.13 -28.99
C ALA A 24 14.29 -31.32 -28.43
N GLN A 25 13.33 -31.71 -29.28
CA GLN A 25 11.95 -31.93 -28.83
C GLN A 25 11.81 -33.16 -27.89
N ARG A 26 12.59 -34.21 -28.07
CA ARG A 26 12.61 -35.37 -27.16
C ARG A 26 13.28 -35.01 -25.84
N ARG A 27 14.35 -34.21 -25.89
CA ARG A 27 14.99 -33.67 -24.70
C ARG A 27 14.04 -32.77 -23.94
N ALA A 28 13.33 -31.86 -24.63
CA ALA A 28 12.31 -31.02 -24.02
C ALA A 28 11.16 -31.83 -23.38
N LEU A 29 10.70 -32.91 -24.03
CA LEU A 29 9.68 -33.80 -23.48
C LEU A 29 10.15 -34.47 -22.19
N VAL A 30 11.39 -34.98 -22.13
CA VAL A 30 11.98 -35.58 -20.92
C VAL A 30 12.10 -34.55 -19.82
N ALA A 31 12.63 -33.33 -20.10
CA ALA A 31 12.75 -32.27 -19.13
C ALA A 31 11.38 -31.85 -18.57
N ARG A 32 10.38 -31.65 -19.46
CA ARG A 32 9.04 -31.25 -19.07
C ARG A 32 8.32 -32.29 -18.18
N LEU A 33 8.53 -33.57 -18.45
CA LEU A 33 8.01 -34.65 -17.62
C LEU A 33 8.80 -34.84 -16.32
N ALA A 34 10.12 -34.59 -16.35
CA ALA A 34 10.96 -34.69 -15.16
C ALA A 34 10.63 -33.59 -14.13
N VAL A 35 10.35 -32.31 -14.55
CA VAL A 35 9.92 -31.27 -13.63
C VAL A 35 8.54 -31.50 -13.00
N ALA A 36 7.73 -32.39 -13.58
CA ALA A 36 6.47 -32.87 -13.00
C ALA A 36 6.66 -33.96 -11.93
N GLU A 37 7.90 -34.42 -11.69
CA GLU A 37 8.27 -35.31 -10.56
C GLU A 37 7.42 -36.57 -10.42
N GLY A 38 7.06 -37.18 -11.55
CA GLY A 38 6.22 -38.37 -11.59
C GLY A 38 4.73 -38.13 -11.75
N GLU A 39 4.29 -36.88 -11.68
CA GLU A 39 2.90 -36.52 -11.96
C GLU A 39 2.58 -36.64 -13.46
N VAL A 40 1.28 -36.88 -13.75
CA VAL A 40 0.81 -37.02 -15.13
C VAL A 40 0.66 -35.64 -15.78
N VAL A 41 1.41 -35.42 -16.88
CA VAL A 41 1.23 -34.24 -17.69
C VAL A 41 0.26 -34.51 -18.84
N PRO A 42 -0.86 -33.76 -18.95
CA PRO A 42 -1.85 -33.95 -20.02
C PRO A 42 -1.26 -33.79 -21.42
N VAL A 43 -1.78 -34.58 -22.38
CA VAL A 43 -1.32 -34.57 -23.78
C VAL A 43 -1.40 -33.18 -24.39
N ASP A 44 -2.52 -32.46 -24.20
CA ASP A 44 -2.72 -31.12 -24.76
C ASP A 44 -1.67 -30.14 -24.24
N ARG A 45 -1.35 -30.21 -22.94
CA ARG A 45 -0.29 -29.38 -22.32
C ARG A 45 1.10 -29.74 -22.87
N LEU A 46 1.39 -31.00 -23.08
CA LEU A 46 2.67 -31.45 -23.69
C LEU A 46 2.78 -30.93 -25.14
N VAL A 47 1.69 -30.96 -25.88
CA VAL A 47 1.65 -30.40 -27.26
C VAL A 47 1.92 -28.89 -27.22
N ASP A 48 1.23 -28.15 -26.37
CA ASP A 48 1.43 -26.69 -26.25
C ASP A 48 2.87 -26.34 -25.82
N ASP A 49 3.40 -27.03 -24.82
CA ASP A 49 4.74 -26.80 -24.27
C ASP A 49 5.85 -27.14 -25.28
N LEU A 50 5.70 -28.21 -26.09
CA LEU A 50 6.71 -28.65 -27.05
C LEU A 50 6.72 -27.82 -28.35
N TRP A 51 5.61 -27.18 -28.74
CA TRP A 51 5.48 -26.42 -29.97
C TRP A 51 5.16 -24.93 -29.71
N ALA A 52 5.37 -24.46 -28.47
CA ALA A 52 5.21 -23.06 -28.05
C ALA A 52 3.85 -22.44 -28.43
N GLY A 53 2.76 -23.24 -28.37
CA GLY A 53 1.41 -22.81 -28.71
C GLY A 53 1.07 -22.86 -30.21
N GLU A 54 2.03 -23.23 -31.08
CA GLU A 54 1.83 -23.38 -32.53
C GLU A 54 2.01 -24.84 -32.98
N PRO A 55 1.13 -25.76 -32.61
CA PRO A 55 1.27 -27.19 -32.94
C PRO A 55 1.05 -27.45 -34.44
N PRO A 56 1.89 -28.29 -35.07
CA PRO A 56 1.67 -28.67 -36.46
C PRO A 56 0.41 -29.56 -36.59
N PRO A 57 -0.19 -29.71 -37.82
CA PRO A 57 -1.44 -30.45 -38.00
C PRO A 57 -1.43 -31.92 -37.51
N ARG A 58 -0.24 -32.45 -37.25
CA ARG A 58 -0.05 -33.85 -36.76
C ARG A 58 0.75 -33.88 -35.44
N ALA A 59 0.62 -32.86 -34.60
CA ALA A 59 1.38 -32.75 -33.34
C ALA A 59 1.21 -33.97 -32.42
N LEU A 60 0.00 -34.47 -32.27
CA LEU A 60 -0.28 -35.67 -31.47
C LEU A 60 0.47 -36.90 -31.97
N ALA A 61 0.49 -37.14 -33.28
CA ALA A 61 1.24 -38.25 -33.86
C ALA A 61 2.76 -38.05 -33.66
N GLY A 62 3.25 -36.82 -33.74
CA GLY A 62 4.62 -36.46 -33.44
C GLY A 62 4.99 -36.76 -32.00
N LEU A 63 4.15 -36.32 -31.02
CA LEU A 63 4.33 -36.62 -29.60
C LEU A 63 4.40 -38.12 -29.33
N GLN A 64 3.45 -38.90 -29.91
CA GLN A 64 3.44 -40.34 -29.76
C GLN A 64 4.70 -41.02 -30.35
N ALA A 65 5.22 -40.51 -31.47
CA ALA A 65 6.49 -40.96 -32.03
C ALA A 65 7.67 -40.63 -31.09
N HIS A 66 7.72 -39.45 -30.50
CA HIS A 66 8.73 -39.07 -29.50
C HIS A 66 8.68 -39.98 -28.27
N VAL A 67 7.49 -40.22 -27.72
CA VAL A 67 7.29 -41.17 -26.62
C VAL A 67 7.75 -42.58 -26.97
N SER A 68 7.43 -43.08 -28.18
CA SER A 68 7.86 -44.39 -28.64
C SER A 68 9.39 -44.53 -28.77
N HIS A 69 10.06 -43.49 -29.25
CA HIS A 69 11.52 -43.44 -29.32
C HIS A 69 12.16 -43.36 -27.93
N LEU A 70 11.68 -42.50 -27.04
CA LEU A 70 12.19 -42.40 -25.67
C LEU A 70 12.00 -43.69 -24.89
N ARG A 71 10.88 -44.38 -25.03
CA ARG A 71 10.68 -45.69 -24.39
C ARG A 71 11.71 -46.71 -24.79
N ARG A 72 12.11 -46.71 -26.07
CA ARG A 72 13.18 -47.62 -26.53
C ARG A 72 14.55 -47.25 -25.97
N ALA A 73 14.82 -45.96 -25.80
CA ALA A 73 16.08 -45.50 -25.23
C ALA A 73 16.16 -45.70 -23.71
N LEU A 74 15.06 -45.43 -22.99
CA LEU A 74 14.98 -45.47 -21.53
C LEU A 74 14.72 -46.90 -20.97
N GLU A 75 14.10 -47.79 -21.79
CA GLU A 75 13.78 -49.18 -21.41
C GLU A 75 14.26 -50.16 -22.49
N PRO A 76 15.57 -50.26 -22.79
CA PRO A 76 16.08 -51.05 -23.94
C PRO A 76 15.80 -52.54 -23.83
N HIS A 77 15.59 -53.07 -22.61
CA HIS A 77 15.33 -54.49 -22.35
C HIS A 77 13.83 -54.84 -22.21
N ARG A 78 12.93 -53.84 -22.48
CA ARG A 78 11.48 -54.03 -22.37
C ARG A 78 10.98 -55.00 -23.47
N ARG A 79 10.32 -56.09 -23.06
CA ARG A 79 9.73 -57.05 -24.01
C ARG A 79 8.55 -56.43 -24.77
N PRO A 80 8.33 -56.77 -26.04
CA PRO A 80 7.16 -56.35 -26.78
C PRO A 80 5.85 -56.65 -26.01
N ARG A 81 4.91 -55.70 -26.01
CA ARG A 81 3.62 -55.76 -25.31
C ARG A 81 3.65 -55.64 -23.78
N THR A 82 4.80 -55.46 -23.14
CA THR A 82 4.90 -55.15 -21.71
C THR A 82 4.62 -53.67 -21.47
N PRO A 83 3.80 -53.27 -20.50
CA PRO A 83 3.62 -51.86 -20.13
C PRO A 83 4.97 -51.20 -19.82
N ALA A 84 5.12 -49.92 -20.19
CA ALA A 84 6.30 -49.14 -19.83
C ALA A 84 6.24 -48.78 -18.34
N THR A 85 7.35 -48.83 -17.64
CA THR A 85 7.49 -48.56 -16.22
C THR A 85 8.21 -47.22 -15.92
N VAL A 86 9.00 -46.73 -16.88
CA VAL A 86 9.76 -45.50 -16.78
C VAL A 86 8.97 -44.33 -17.38
N LEU A 87 8.63 -44.41 -18.66
CA LEU A 87 7.78 -43.42 -19.33
C LEU A 87 6.37 -44.01 -19.50
N VAL A 88 5.52 -43.77 -18.50
CA VAL A 88 4.22 -44.38 -18.33
C VAL A 88 3.15 -43.60 -19.08
N SER A 89 2.16 -44.30 -19.68
CA SER A 89 0.91 -43.70 -20.14
C SER A 89 -0.13 -43.80 -19.04
N ALA A 90 -0.73 -42.69 -18.69
CA ALA A 90 -1.87 -42.63 -17.78
C ALA A 90 -3.08 -41.99 -18.49
N ALA A 91 -4.26 -42.00 -17.86
CA ALA A 91 -5.46 -41.46 -18.46
C ALA A 91 -5.27 -40.00 -18.86
N GLY A 92 -5.20 -39.74 -20.18
CA GLY A 92 -5.06 -38.41 -20.77
C GLY A 92 -3.65 -37.82 -20.84
N GLY A 93 -2.59 -38.52 -20.41
CA GLY A 93 -1.23 -37.95 -20.41
C GLY A 93 -0.09 -38.97 -20.26
N TYR A 94 1.08 -38.42 -19.94
CA TYR A 94 2.30 -39.20 -19.71
C TYR A 94 2.96 -38.76 -18.38
N ALA A 95 3.62 -39.70 -17.71
CA ALA A 95 4.44 -39.47 -16.52
C ALA A 95 5.83 -40.11 -16.69
N LEU A 96 6.87 -39.52 -16.08
CA LEU A 96 8.24 -40.04 -16.08
C LEU A 96 8.65 -40.40 -14.64
N HIS A 97 9.00 -41.66 -14.44
CA HIS A 97 9.51 -42.17 -13.17
C HIS A 97 11.03 -42.28 -13.25
N ALA A 98 11.73 -41.38 -12.57
CA ALA A 98 13.18 -41.30 -12.55
C ALA A 98 13.68 -40.77 -11.21
N GLU A 99 14.89 -41.07 -10.82
CA GLU A 99 15.59 -40.33 -9.77
C GLU A 99 16.05 -38.99 -10.33
N LEU A 100 15.67 -37.89 -9.63
CA LEU A 100 15.93 -36.52 -10.06
C LEU A 100 16.94 -35.86 -9.11
N ASP A 101 17.96 -35.24 -9.68
CA ASP A 101 18.94 -34.45 -8.92
C ASP A 101 18.29 -33.28 -8.15
N ALA A 102 17.24 -32.68 -8.69
CA ALA A 102 16.46 -31.64 -8.03
C ALA A 102 15.73 -32.14 -6.77
N VAL A 103 15.15 -33.34 -6.80
CA VAL A 103 14.53 -33.98 -5.62
C VAL A 103 15.60 -34.28 -4.57
N ARG A 104 16.72 -34.88 -5.00
CA ARG A 104 17.84 -35.20 -4.12
C ARG A 104 18.46 -33.98 -3.48
N ALA A 105 18.61 -32.86 -4.22
CA ALA A 105 19.11 -31.59 -3.67
C ALA A 105 18.18 -31.06 -2.54
N ARG A 106 16.86 -31.19 -2.73
CA ARG A 106 15.88 -30.80 -1.69
C ARG A 106 15.93 -31.69 -0.44
N GLU A 107 16.12 -32.96 -0.62
CA GLU A 107 16.27 -33.93 0.48
C GLU A 107 17.54 -33.62 1.29
N LEU A 108 18.68 -33.47 0.62
CA LEU A 108 19.96 -33.13 1.25
C LEU A 108 19.87 -31.77 1.99
N ARG A 109 19.18 -30.77 1.41
CA ARG A 109 18.96 -29.48 2.08
C ARG A 109 18.17 -29.63 3.38
N ARG A 110 17.17 -30.52 3.44
CA ARG A 110 16.36 -30.73 4.66
C ARG A 110 17.14 -31.27 5.84
N SER A 111 18.23 -32.04 5.59
CA SER A 111 19.08 -32.56 6.67
C SER A 111 19.85 -31.46 7.40
N GLY A 112 20.18 -30.35 6.72
CA GLY A 112 20.82 -29.17 7.27
C GLY A 112 22.28 -29.36 7.67
N SER A 113 22.88 -30.56 7.49
CA SER A 113 24.29 -30.75 7.81
C SER A 113 25.22 -30.12 6.78
N VAL A 114 26.40 -29.64 7.23
CA VAL A 114 27.42 -29.07 6.34
C VAL A 114 27.77 -30.03 5.19
N ALA A 115 27.90 -31.33 5.47
CA ALA A 115 28.23 -32.35 4.46
C ALA A 115 27.13 -32.51 3.41
N ASP A 116 25.86 -32.57 3.85
CA ASP A 116 24.72 -32.70 2.95
C ASP A 116 24.44 -31.44 2.13
N LEU A 117 24.59 -30.25 2.75
CA LEU A 117 24.46 -28.98 2.03
C LEU A 117 25.55 -28.80 0.96
N ARG A 118 26.80 -29.23 1.24
CA ARG A 118 27.86 -29.27 0.23
C ARG A 118 27.55 -30.27 -0.88
N ALA A 119 27.04 -31.44 -0.52
CA ALA A 119 26.62 -32.46 -1.51
C ALA A 119 25.44 -31.94 -2.36
N ALA A 120 24.46 -31.24 -1.76
CA ALA A 120 23.36 -30.63 -2.47
C ALA A 120 23.83 -29.57 -3.46
N LEU A 121 24.75 -28.71 -3.06
CA LEU A 121 25.32 -27.67 -3.92
C LEU A 121 26.13 -28.27 -5.09
N ALA A 122 26.85 -29.37 -4.87
CA ALA A 122 27.62 -30.06 -5.88
C ALA A 122 26.77 -30.71 -6.99
N LEU A 123 25.44 -30.88 -6.78
CA LEU A 123 24.53 -31.34 -7.83
C LEU A 123 24.29 -30.26 -8.92
N PHE A 124 24.51 -28.99 -8.60
CA PHE A 124 24.37 -27.89 -9.58
C PHE A 124 25.61 -27.78 -10.45
N SER A 125 25.53 -28.30 -11.66
CA SER A 125 26.61 -28.27 -12.65
C SER A 125 26.58 -27.02 -13.55
N GLY A 126 25.54 -26.19 -13.43
CA GLY A 126 25.32 -24.98 -14.21
C GLY A 126 23.93 -24.36 -13.93
N PRO A 127 23.47 -23.41 -14.75
CA PRO A 127 22.10 -22.91 -14.66
C PRO A 127 21.09 -24.05 -14.84
N PRO A 128 20.07 -24.17 -13.98
CA PRO A 128 19.05 -25.22 -14.12
C PRO A 128 18.35 -25.12 -15.47
N LEU A 129 18.09 -26.28 -16.09
CA LEU A 129 17.38 -26.36 -17.38
C LEU A 129 18.01 -25.50 -18.49
N ALA A 130 19.31 -25.32 -18.50
CA ALA A 130 20.03 -24.34 -19.35
C ALA A 130 19.67 -24.41 -20.85
N GLU A 131 19.30 -25.58 -21.37
CA GLU A 131 18.91 -25.80 -22.76
C GLU A 131 17.51 -25.27 -23.09
N PHE A 132 16.70 -24.96 -22.07
CA PHE A 132 15.29 -24.60 -22.21
C PHE A 132 14.99 -23.20 -21.65
N ALA A 133 16.00 -22.34 -21.51
CA ALA A 133 15.87 -21.01 -20.91
C ALA A 133 14.80 -20.13 -21.60
N ASP A 134 14.64 -20.30 -22.92
CA ASP A 134 13.68 -19.54 -23.73
C ASP A 134 12.29 -20.18 -23.82
N ALA A 135 12.08 -21.36 -23.24
CA ALA A 135 10.78 -22.05 -23.30
C ALA A 135 9.84 -21.53 -22.20
N ALA A 136 8.64 -21.06 -22.56
CA ALA A 136 7.69 -20.47 -21.62
C ALA A 136 7.34 -21.39 -20.41
N TRP A 137 7.29 -22.71 -20.62
CA TRP A 137 6.99 -23.67 -19.56
C TRP A 137 8.14 -23.83 -18.55
N SER A 138 9.38 -23.53 -18.91
CA SER A 138 10.55 -23.72 -18.06
C SER A 138 10.84 -22.52 -17.17
N VAL A 139 10.40 -21.31 -17.52
CA VAL A 139 10.68 -20.08 -16.78
C VAL A 139 10.35 -20.20 -15.29
N PRO A 140 9.12 -20.59 -14.87
CA PRO A 140 8.80 -20.73 -13.45
C PRO A 140 9.61 -21.85 -12.77
N GLU A 141 9.98 -22.90 -13.50
CA GLU A 141 10.77 -24.01 -12.97
C GLU A 141 12.24 -23.63 -12.79
N ILE A 142 12.81 -22.87 -13.73
CA ILE A 142 14.17 -22.32 -13.61
C ILE A 142 14.24 -21.42 -12.38
N GLU A 143 13.26 -20.54 -12.17
CA GLU A 143 13.23 -19.68 -10.99
C GLU A 143 13.14 -20.51 -9.69
N ARG A 144 12.25 -21.50 -9.65
CA ARG A 144 12.11 -22.41 -8.51
C ARG A 144 13.40 -23.18 -8.18
N LEU A 145 14.10 -23.68 -9.19
CA LEU A 145 15.37 -24.41 -9.02
C LEU A 145 16.54 -23.46 -8.68
N THR A 146 16.52 -22.24 -9.21
CA THR A 146 17.49 -21.19 -8.86
C THR A 146 17.31 -20.76 -7.40
N GLU A 147 16.07 -20.58 -6.92
CA GLU A 147 15.79 -20.28 -5.51
C GLU A 147 16.21 -21.45 -4.59
N LEU A 148 16.05 -22.69 -5.03
CA LEU A 148 16.60 -23.85 -4.30
C LEU A 148 18.11 -23.73 -4.14
N ARG A 149 18.85 -23.37 -5.20
CA ARG A 149 20.31 -23.15 -5.12
C ARG A 149 20.65 -22.03 -4.15
N ARG A 150 19.94 -20.89 -4.22
CA ARG A 150 20.14 -19.74 -3.32
C ARG A 150 19.98 -20.16 -1.85
N THR A 151 18.90 -20.84 -1.53
CA THR A 151 18.65 -21.31 -0.15
C THR A 151 19.65 -22.36 0.35
N ILE A 152 20.22 -23.18 -0.54
CA ILE A 152 21.30 -24.13 -0.20
C ILE A 152 22.60 -23.35 0.10
N VAL A 153 22.97 -22.36 -0.71
CA VAL A 153 24.16 -21.52 -0.49
C VAL A 153 24.05 -20.78 0.83
N GLU A 154 22.92 -20.12 1.10
CA GLU A 154 22.68 -19.39 2.35
C GLU A 154 22.66 -20.32 3.57
N GLY A 155 21.98 -21.48 3.44
CA GLY A 155 21.95 -22.51 4.49
C GLY A 155 23.36 -23.06 4.81
N LEU A 156 24.18 -23.29 3.80
CA LEU A 156 25.55 -23.73 3.97
C LEU A 156 26.39 -22.64 4.65
N ALA A 157 26.29 -21.40 4.21
CA ALA A 157 26.98 -20.27 4.80
C ALA A 157 26.61 -20.02 6.27
N ALA A 158 25.36 -20.32 6.64
CA ALA A 158 24.88 -20.15 8.02
C ALA A 158 25.48 -21.18 9.00
N VAL A 159 25.78 -22.41 8.53
CA VAL A 159 26.26 -23.52 9.38
C VAL A 159 27.73 -23.86 9.19
N GLU A 160 28.40 -23.26 8.19
CA GLU A 160 29.83 -23.45 7.91
C GLU A 160 30.67 -22.80 9.03
N PRO A 161 31.51 -23.57 9.75
CA PRO A 161 32.29 -23.05 10.88
C PRO A 161 33.49 -22.18 10.45
N ASP A 162 34.03 -22.42 9.25
CA ASP A 162 35.19 -21.67 8.76
C ASP A 162 34.78 -20.36 8.09
N PRO A 163 35.11 -19.18 8.70
CA PRO A 163 34.77 -17.88 8.14
C PRO A 163 35.36 -17.64 6.74
N ALA A 164 36.55 -18.20 6.44
CA ALA A 164 37.21 -18.02 5.14
C ALA A 164 36.39 -18.75 4.04
N ALA A 165 35.94 -19.97 4.34
CA ALA A 165 35.10 -20.73 3.42
C ALA A 165 33.75 -20.04 3.15
N VAL A 166 33.14 -19.40 4.17
CA VAL A 166 31.91 -18.58 4.02
C VAL A 166 32.15 -17.37 3.12
N VAL A 167 33.27 -16.66 3.31
CA VAL A 167 33.62 -15.50 2.48
C VAL A 167 33.79 -15.92 1.02
N ASP A 168 34.51 -17.01 0.75
CA ASP A 168 34.71 -17.53 -0.60
C ASP A 168 33.39 -17.93 -1.28
N LEU A 169 32.51 -18.62 -0.50
CA LEU A 169 31.18 -19.04 -0.97
C LEU A 169 30.28 -17.87 -1.32
N LEU A 170 30.25 -16.83 -0.47
CA LEU A 170 29.28 -15.73 -0.61
C LEU A 170 29.75 -14.58 -1.48
N THR A 171 31.05 -14.41 -1.74
CA THR A 171 31.58 -13.28 -2.52
C THR A 171 30.99 -13.24 -3.96
N SER A 172 30.91 -14.39 -4.64
CA SER A 172 30.27 -14.47 -5.96
C SER A 172 28.73 -14.34 -5.82
N HIS A 173 28.15 -14.99 -4.83
CA HIS A 173 26.70 -15.01 -4.62
C HIS A 173 26.12 -13.60 -4.35
N VAL A 174 26.79 -12.78 -3.54
CA VAL A 174 26.41 -11.37 -3.30
C VAL A 174 26.57 -10.50 -4.54
N ARG A 175 27.52 -10.83 -5.44
CA ARG A 175 27.68 -10.13 -6.71
C ARG A 175 26.55 -10.44 -7.69
N ASP A 176 26.13 -11.72 -7.75
CA ASP A 176 25.05 -12.19 -8.62
C ASP A 176 23.67 -11.77 -8.12
N GLU A 177 23.51 -11.60 -6.80
CA GLU A 177 22.26 -11.22 -6.10
C GLU A 177 22.45 -9.95 -5.25
N PRO A 178 22.67 -8.78 -5.88
CA PRO A 178 23.17 -7.58 -5.21
C PRO A 178 22.16 -6.88 -4.28
N LEU A 179 20.86 -7.21 -4.37
CA LEU A 179 19.80 -6.64 -3.55
C LEU A 179 19.31 -7.58 -2.44
N ARG A 180 19.89 -8.77 -2.33
CA ARG A 180 19.49 -9.77 -1.34
C ARG A 180 20.25 -9.54 -0.03
N GLU A 181 19.54 -9.28 1.06
CA GLU A 181 20.16 -8.90 2.35
C GLU A 181 20.83 -10.06 3.09
N GLU A 182 20.20 -11.25 3.09
CA GLU A 182 20.69 -12.40 3.87
C GLU A 182 22.10 -12.84 3.51
N PRO A 183 22.50 -12.97 2.21
CA PRO A 183 23.89 -13.25 1.87
C PRO A 183 24.87 -12.19 2.36
N VAL A 184 24.51 -10.89 2.30
CA VAL A 184 25.36 -9.80 2.79
C VAL A 184 25.48 -9.84 4.32
N ARG A 185 24.41 -10.17 5.04
CA ARG A 185 24.39 -10.36 6.48
C ARG A 185 25.33 -11.48 6.93
N LEU A 186 25.26 -12.62 6.25
CA LEU A 186 26.14 -13.75 6.51
C LEU A 186 27.61 -13.45 6.14
N LEU A 187 27.86 -12.79 5.00
CA LEU A 187 29.18 -12.36 4.57
C LEU A 187 29.82 -11.38 5.55
N ALA A 188 29.09 -10.35 5.98
CA ALA A 188 29.56 -9.36 6.93
C ALA A 188 29.94 -9.99 8.29
N ARG A 189 29.10 -10.95 8.75
CA ARG A 189 29.40 -11.72 9.98
C ARG A 189 30.64 -12.60 9.85
N ALA A 190 30.84 -13.23 8.69
CA ALA A 190 32.04 -14.04 8.43
C ALA A 190 33.30 -13.17 8.31
N LEU A 191 33.24 -12.05 7.60
CA LEU A 191 34.33 -11.06 7.50
C LEU A 191 34.73 -10.52 8.88
N TYR A 192 33.77 -10.18 9.73
CA TYR A 192 34.04 -9.71 11.09
C TYR A 192 34.71 -10.79 11.94
N ARG A 193 34.23 -12.05 11.92
CA ARG A 193 34.85 -13.19 12.61
C ARG A 193 36.26 -13.47 12.10
N GLY A 194 36.51 -13.21 10.82
CA GLY A 194 37.83 -13.29 10.20
C GLY A 194 38.74 -12.07 10.46
N GLY A 195 38.38 -11.14 11.37
CA GLY A 195 39.14 -9.93 11.68
C GLY A 195 39.10 -8.82 10.62
N ARG A 196 38.23 -8.94 9.59
CA ARG A 196 38.10 -8.01 8.46
C ARG A 196 36.91 -7.05 8.67
N GLN A 197 36.94 -6.31 9.79
CA GLN A 197 35.82 -5.42 10.18
C GLN A 197 35.52 -4.33 9.12
N ALA A 198 36.54 -3.73 8.53
CA ALA A 198 36.35 -2.70 7.53
C ALA A 198 35.62 -3.23 6.28
N ASP A 199 35.96 -4.46 5.85
CA ASP A 199 35.33 -5.10 4.72
C ASP A 199 33.87 -5.52 5.04
N ALA A 200 33.59 -5.91 6.26
CA ALA A 200 32.24 -6.21 6.73
C ALA A 200 31.32 -4.98 6.65
N LEU A 201 31.79 -3.83 7.17
CA LEU A 201 31.07 -2.56 7.09
C LEU A 201 30.95 -2.04 5.64
N ALA A 202 31.97 -2.24 4.82
CA ALA A 202 31.94 -1.89 3.41
C ALA A 202 30.88 -2.70 2.62
N ALA A 203 30.72 -4.00 2.93
CA ALA A 203 29.71 -4.84 2.30
C ALA A 203 28.28 -4.39 2.67
N ILE A 204 28.02 -4.07 3.94
CA ILE A 204 26.73 -3.54 4.42
C ILE A 204 26.45 -2.17 3.78
N GLY A 205 27.44 -1.27 3.75
CA GLY A 205 27.31 0.05 3.16
C GLY A 205 27.08 0.02 1.63
N ALA A 206 27.64 -0.98 0.93
CA ALA A 206 27.40 -1.18 -0.50
C ALA A 206 25.96 -1.62 -0.79
N LEU A 207 25.42 -2.55 0.02
CA LEU A 207 24.02 -2.97 -0.08
C LEU A 207 23.06 -1.81 0.24
N ARG A 208 23.33 -1.06 1.33
CA ARG A 208 22.50 0.11 1.70
C ARG A 208 22.38 1.10 0.54
N ARG A 209 23.51 1.47 -0.10
CA ARG A 209 23.46 2.38 -1.24
C ARG A 209 22.63 1.80 -2.38
N ARG A 210 22.80 0.52 -2.72
CA ARG A 210 22.00 -0.11 -3.79
C ARG A 210 20.51 -0.18 -3.46
N LEU A 211 20.14 -0.54 -2.24
CA LEU A 211 18.74 -0.56 -1.81
C LEU A 211 18.13 0.84 -1.91
N ALA A 212 18.87 1.88 -1.51
CA ALA A 212 18.43 3.27 -1.64
C ALA A 212 18.34 3.72 -3.12
N ASP A 213 19.38 3.43 -3.94
CA ASP A 213 19.47 3.92 -5.32
C ASP A 213 18.51 3.19 -6.28
N GLU A 214 18.31 1.86 -6.11
CA GLU A 214 17.55 1.03 -7.03
C GLU A 214 16.09 0.80 -6.58
N LEU A 215 15.84 0.77 -5.26
CA LEU A 215 14.52 0.44 -4.69
C LEU A 215 13.96 1.53 -3.76
N GLY A 216 14.76 2.53 -3.37
CA GLY A 216 14.36 3.54 -2.41
C GLY A 216 14.12 3.00 -1.00
N LEU A 217 14.76 1.88 -0.65
CA LEU A 217 14.55 1.17 0.62
C LEU A 217 15.77 1.30 1.55
N ASP A 218 15.50 1.35 2.86
CA ASP A 218 16.52 1.16 3.89
C ASP A 218 16.74 -0.34 4.16
N PRO A 219 17.94 -0.75 4.64
CA PRO A 219 18.20 -2.12 5.06
C PRO A 219 17.26 -2.58 6.17
N SER A 220 16.99 -3.90 6.22
CA SER A 220 16.18 -4.49 7.28
C SER A 220 16.77 -4.22 8.69
N PRO A 221 15.93 -4.19 9.74
CA PRO A 221 16.39 -4.00 11.12
C PRO A 221 17.50 -4.96 11.52
N GLY A 222 17.44 -6.24 11.10
CA GLY A 222 18.44 -7.24 11.41
C GLY A 222 19.84 -6.95 10.82
N LEU A 223 19.90 -6.29 9.66
CA LEU A 223 21.18 -5.88 9.07
C LEU A 223 21.71 -4.60 9.73
N ALA A 224 20.84 -3.68 10.12
CA ALA A 224 21.19 -2.47 10.87
C ALA A 224 21.69 -2.81 12.30
N GLU A 225 21.08 -3.80 12.94
CA GLU A 225 21.52 -4.33 14.24
C GLU A 225 22.90 -4.97 14.14
N LEU A 226 23.14 -5.77 13.11
CA LEU A 226 24.47 -6.37 12.85
C LEU A 226 25.53 -5.30 12.63
N GLU A 227 25.25 -4.25 11.85
CA GLU A 227 26.16 -3.13 11.64
C GLU A 227 26.50 -2.44 12.97
N THR A 228 25.47 -2.19 13.80
CA THR A 228 25.65 -1.60 15.13
C THR A 228 26.49 -2.49 16.03
N ALA A 229 26.26 -3.81 16.02
CA ALA A 229 27.02 -4.79 16.80
C ALA A 229 28.49 -4.86 16.36
N ILE A 230 28.75 -4.81 15.03
CA ILE A 230 30.11 -4.74 14.46
C ILE A 230 30.83 -3.45 14.92
N LEU A 231 30.15 -2.30 14.90
CA LEU A 231 30.70 -1.01 15.32
C LEU A 231 30.99 -0.96 16.82
N ARG A 232 30.19 -1.65 17.65
CA ARG A 232 30.36 -1.71 19.11
C ARG A 232 31.30 -2.82 19.59
N HIS A 233 31.80 -3.68 18.69
CA HIS A 233 32.55 -4.89 19.00
C HIS A 233 31.79 -5.90 19.90
N ASP A 234 30.44 -5.93 19.83
CA ASP A 234 29.58 -6.74 20.68
C ASP A 234 29.28 -8.15 20.10
N LEU A 235 29.85 -8.51 18.97
CA LEU A 235 29.77 -9.88 18.42
C LEU A 235 30.79 -10.76 19.12
N GLY A 236 30.49 -11.17 20.36
CA GLY A 236 31.35 -12.03 21.15
C GLY A 236 31.66 -13.36 20.45
N GLY A 237 32.95 -13.71 20.45
CA GLY A 237 33.41 -15.04 20.03
C GLY A 237 32.96 -16.06 21.08
N GLY A 238 31.91 -16.83 20.76
CA GLY A 238 31.42 -17.89 21.62
C GLY A 238 31.88 -19.23 21.08
N ASP A 239 32.94 -19.79 21.69
CA ASP A 239 33.21 -21.22 21.65
C ASP A 239 32.21 -21.95 22.57
N ALA A 240 31.68 -23.02 22.08
CA ALA A 240 30.81 -23.92 22.80
C ALA A 240 31.56 -24.67 23.96
N THR A 241 30.77 -25.04 24.96
CA THR A 241 31.04 -25.96 26.08
C THR A 241 31.58 -25.38 27.36
N SER A 242 30.66 -25.06 28.28
CA SER A 242 30.69 -25.50 29.67
C SER A 242 29.37 -25.14 30.39
N PRO A 243 28.88 -25.97 31.30
CA PRO A 243 27.59 -25.81 31.97
C PRO A 243 27.64 -24.73 33.06
N PRO A 244 26.49 -24.20 33.49
CA PRO A 244 26.44 -23.08 34.43
C PRO A 244 26.73 -23.49 35.88
N PRO A 245 27.34 -22.62 36.69
CA PRO A 245 27.36 -22.79 38.14
C PRO A 245 26.08 -22.18 38.76
N ASP A 246 25.58 -22.89 39.74
CA ASP A 246 24.48 -22.56 40.62
C ASP A 246 24.72 -21.32 41.51
N ASP A 247 23.58 -20.72 41.88
CA ASP A 247 23.33 -19.91 43.10
C ASP A 247 23.94 -18.51 43.24
N ALA A 248 23.05 -17.51 43.05
CA ALA A 248 22.76 -16.49 44.07
C ALA A 248 21.56 -15.62 43.65
N PRO A 249 20.68 -15.18 44.58
CA PRO A 249 19.40 -14.55 44.25
C PRO A 249 19.55 -13.07 43.89
N PRO A 250 18.71 -12.55 42.97
CA PRO A 250 18.70 -11.12 42.70
C PRO A 250 17.85 -10.35 43.71
N SER A 251 18.36 -9.20 44.10
CA SER A 251 17.65 -8.16 44.86
C SER A 251 16.57 -7.47 43.98
N PRO A 252 15.51 -6.97 44.60
CA PRO A 252 14.36 -6.45 43.86
C PRO A 252 14.56 -5.00 43.40
N GLY A 253 14.27 -4.73 42.13
CA GLY A 253 14.26 -3.38 41.59
C GLY A 253 13.51 -3.31 40.26
N GLU A 254 12.29 -2.78 40.40
CA GLU A 254 11.47 -2.13 39.36
C GLU A 254 10.97 -2.96 38.17
N ASP A 255 9.72 -3.42 38.33
CA ASP A 255 8.82 -3.92 37.30
C ASP A 255 8.70 -2.93 36.15
N ARG A 256 9.04 -3.41 34.93
CA ARG A 256 8.37 -3.07 33.68
C ARG A 256 7.85 -4.38 33.11
N PRO A 257 6.55 -4.50 32.86
CA PRO A 257 6.02 -5.67 32.18
C PRO A 257 6.54 -5.67 30.75
N ASP A 258 7.05 -6.82 30.34
CA ASP A 258 7.34 -7.15 28.95
C ASP A 258 5.98 -7.28 28.23
N ASP A 259 5.51 -6.20 27.64
CA ASP A 259 4.34 -6.18 26.78
C ASP A 259 4.70 -6.87 25.46
N GLY A 260 4.51 -8.17 25.39
CA GLY A 260 4.26 -8.85 24.13
C GLY A 260 3.09 -8.17 23.42
N PRO A 261 2.88 -8.34 22.10
CA PRO A 261 1.96 -7.52 21.31
C PRO A 261 0.58 -7.48 21.98
N GLY A 262 0.26 -6.32 22.56
CA GLY A 262 -0.90 -6.11 23.43
C GLY A 262 -2.20 -6.53 22.72
N LEU A 263 -3.12 -7.11 23.49
CA LEU A 263 -4.47 -7.39 23.03
C LEU A 263 -5.16 -6.05 22.74
N VAL A 264 -5.49 -5.79 21.49
CA VAL A 264 -6.08 -4.53 21.03
C VAL A 264 -7.58 -4.70 20.81
N GLY A 265 -8.39 -3.81 21.38
CA GLY A 265 -9.82 -3.69 21.10
C GLY A 265 -10.68 -4.86 21.59
N ARG A 266 -10.24 -5.59 22.64
CA ARG A 266 -10.97 -6.75 23.23
C ARG A 266 -11.17 -6.61 24.74
N ASP A 267 -11.11 -5.39 25.25
CA ASP A 267 -11.27 -5.12 26.67
C ASP A 267 -12.62 -5.57 27.25
N PRO A 268 -13.78 -5.38 26.54
CA PRO A 268 -15.08 -5.84 27.02
C PRO A 268 -15.16 -7.36 27.14
N GLU A 269 -14.67 -8.09 26.11
CA GLU A 269 -14.67 -9.55 26.10
C GLU A 269 -13.75 -10.11 27.18
N LEU A 270 -12.56 -9.53 27.33
CA LEU A 270 -11.59 -9.90 28.37
C LEU A 270 -12.16 -9.65 29.77
N ALA A 271 -12.87 -8.53 30.00
CA ALA A 271 -13.51 -8.23 31.27
C ALA A 271 -14.60 -9.27 31.65
N ARG A 272 -15.39 -9.70 30.67
CA ARG A 272 -16.41 -10.76 30.89
C ARG A 272 -15.74 -12.08 31.27
N LEU A 273 -14.69 -12.50 30.59
CA LEU A 273 -13.97 -13.72 30.89
C LEU A 273 -13.25 -13.66 32.26
N ARG A 274 -12.68 -12.51 32.62
CA ARG A 274 -12.08 -12.27 33.94
C ARG A 274 -13.11 -12.38 35.05
N ALA A 275 -14.32 -11.85 34.86
CA ALA A 275 -15.37 -11.98 35.83
C ALA A 275 -15.77 -13.45 36.09
N VAL A 276 -15.75 -14.30 35.05
CA VAL A 276 -15.94 -15.74 35.20
C VAL A 276 -14.79 -16.37 36.01
N ALA A 277 -13.53 -16.01 35.71
CA ALA A 277 -12.37 -16.50 36.41
C ALA A 277 -12.43 -16.12 37.92
N ASP A 278 -12.78 -14.87 38.24
CA ASP A 278 -12.92 -14.41 39.64
C ASP A 278 -14.02 -15.18 40.39
N ALA A 279 -15.11 -15.52 39.73
CA ALA A 279 -16.16 -16.35 40.31
C ALA A 279 -15.72 -17.82 40.54
N VAL A 280 -14.86 -18.36 39.67
CA VAL A 280 -14.32 -19.73 39.74
C VAL A 280 -13.23 -19.86 40.82
N ALA A 281 -12.43 -18.82 41.06
CA ALA A 281 -11.32 -18.86 42.03
C ALA A 281 -11.72 -19.33 43.43
N GLY A 282 -12.94 -19.04 43.87
CA GLY A 282 -13.50 -19.49 45.17
C GLY A 282 -14.80 -20.29 45.04
N GLY A 283 -15.16 -20.74 43.85
CA GLY A 283 -16.45 -21.37 43.52
C GLY A 283 -16.30 -22.68 42.73
N PRO A 284 -17.43 -23.20 42.21
CA PRO A 284 -17.45 -24.40 41.38
C PRO A 284 -16.78 -24.10 40.03
N GLY A 285 -16.20 -25.14 39.44
CA GLY A 285 -15.60 -25.07 38.12
C GLY A 285 -16.60 -24.67 37.04
N ARG A 286 -16.13 -23.97 36.00
CA ARG A 286 -16.96 -23.46 34.90
C ARG A 286 -16.28 -23.63 33.56
N LEU A 287 -17.11 -23.65 32.52
CA LEU A 287 -16.67 -23.57 31.11
C LEU A 287 -16.93 -22.16 30.57
N ALA A 288 -15.96 -21.62 29.86
CA ALA A 288 -16.13 -20.44 29.03
C ALA A 288 -15.83 -20.81 27.56
N LEU A 289 -16.62 -20.29 26.62
CA LEU A 289 -16.47 -20.57 25.21
C LEU A 289 -16.20 -19.28 24.44
N ILE A 290 -15.19 -19.28 23.59
CA ILE A 290 -14.83 -18.17 22.71
C ILE A 290 -15.09 -18.62 21.27
N THR A 291 -15.96 -17.92 20.57
CA THR A 291 -16.36 -18.23 19.20
C THR A 291 -16.07 -17.06 18.27
N GLY A 292 -15.95 -17.31 16.99
CA GLY A 292 -15.76 -16.29 15.98
C GLY A 292 -15.07 -16.86 14.74
N GLU A 293 -15.00 -16.07 13.69
CA GLU A 293 -14.39 -16.45 12.41
C GLU A 293 -12.88 -16.78 12.49
N ALA A 294 -12.36 -17.36 11.40
CA ALA A 294 -10.91 -17.53 11.25
C ALA A 294 -10.19 -16.17 11.32
N GLY A 295 -9.14 -16.07 12.14
CA GLY A 295 -8.39 -14.82 12.30
C GLY A 295 -9.02 -13.77 13.20
N ALA A 296 -10.20 -14.02 13.83
CA ALA A 296 -10.87 -13.08 14.73
C ALA A 296 -10.14 -12.83 16.07
N GLY A 297 -9.08 -13.62 16.36
CA GLY A 297 -8.28 -13.45 17.58
C GLY A 297 -8.70 -14.34 18.74
N LYS A 298 -9.42 -15.46 18.52
CA LYS A 298 -9.87 -16.38 19.58
C LYS A 298 -8.74 -16.93 20.43
N SER A 299 -7.73 -17.51 19.78
CA SER A 299 -6.55 -18.07 20.46
C SER A 299 -5.78 -16.99 21.21
N THR A 300 -5.60 -15.82 20.60
CA THR A 300 -4.93 -14.66 21.21
C THR A 300 -5.64 -14.18 22.48
N LEU A 301 -6.99 -14.10 22.46
CA LEU A 301 -7.78 -13.72 23.62
C LEU A 301 -7.69 -14.77 24.73
N ALA A 302 -7.78 -16.07 24.38
CA ALA A 302 -7.66 -17.17 25.34
C ALA A 302 -6.24 -17.22 25.98
N GLU A 303 -5.21 -17.02 25.18
CA GLU A 303 -3.80 -16.96 25.62
C GLU A 303 -3.55 -15.76 26.52
N HIS A 304 -4.03 -14.58 26.16
CA HIS A 304 -3.89 -13.38 26.96
C HIS A 304 -4.62 -13.50 28.30
N LEU A 305 -5.83 -14.08 28.30
CA LEU A 305 -6.56 -14.40 29.53
C LEU A 305 -5.74 -15.34 30.41
N ALA A 306 -5.27 -16.46 29.86
CA ALA A 306 -4.47 -17.45 30.62
C ALA A 306 -3.19 -16.82 31.17
N GLY A 307 -2.44 -16.07 30.37
CA GLY A 307 -1.24 -15.34 30.83
C GLY A 307 -1.53 -14.34 31.95
N THR A 308 -2.65 -13.58 31.84
CA THR A 308 -3.09 -12.66 32.91
C THR A 308 -3.43 -13.40 34.20
N LEU A 309 -4.11 -14.55 34.12
CA LEU A 309 -4.48 -15.37 35.27
C LEU A 309 -3.25 -16.02 35.90
N VAL A 310 -2.31 -16.52 35.11
CA VAL A 310 -1.03 -17.05 35.62
C VAL A 310 -0.24 -15.98 36.35
N GLY A 311 -0.17 -14.75 35.80
CA GLY A 311 0.43 -13.60 36.51
C GLY A 311 -0.28 -13.24 37.85
N ARG A 312 -1.53 -13.66 38.03
CA ARG A 312 -2.32 -13.52 39.28
C ARG A 312 -2.22 -14.75 40.22
N GLY A 313 -1.32 -15.69 39.92
CA GLY A 313 -1.07 -16.88 40.75
C GLY A 313 -1.93 -18.12 40.39
N TRP A 314 -2.60 -18.13 39.23
CA TRP A 314 -3.26 -19.32 38.69
C TRP A 314 -2.23 -20.28 38.08
N HIS A 315 -2.56 -21.58 38.09
CA HIS A 315 -1.86 -22.55 37.26
C HIS A 315 -2.50 -22.59 35.85
N GLY A 316 -1.70 -22.69 34.79
CA GLY A 316 -2.16 -22.75 33.41
C GLY A 316 -1.80 -24.08 32.77
N ALA A 317 -2.74 -24.69 32.04
CA ALA A 317 -2.49 -25.85 31.19
C ALA A 317 -3.16 -25.61 29.83
N ARG A 318 -2.50 -26.03 28.74
CA ARG A 318 -2.96 -25.78 27.41
C ARG A 318 -2.98 -27.05 26.56
N GLY A 319 -3.99 -27.18 25.66
CA GLY A 319 -4.02 -28.19 24.63
C GLY A 319 -4.61 -27.65 23.36
N ARG A 320 -4.07 -28.05 22.24
CA ARG A 320 -4.52 -27.63 20.90
C ARG A 320 -4.95 -28.83 20.09
N CYS A 321 -6.11 -28.71 19.42
CA CYS A 321 -6.54 -29.72 18.48
C CYS A 321 -5.73 -29.56 17.16
N PRO A 322 -5.01 -30.59 16.71
CA PRO A 322 -4.07 -30.51 15.60
C PRO A 322 -4.77 -30.38 14.23
N GLU A 323 -4.08 -29.72 13.28
CA GLU A 323 -4.52 -29.64 11.88
C GLU A 323 -4.19 -30.89 11.04
N VAL A 324 -3.45 -31.85 11.61
CA VAL A 324 -2.89 -32.98 10.86
C VAL A 324 -3.71 -34.23 11.09
N ASP A 325 -4.14 -34.88 10.00
CA ASP A 325 -4.78 -36.19 10.07
C ASP A 325 -3.81 -37.26 10.63
N GLY A 326 -4.31 -38.05 11.59
CA GLY A 326 -3.54 -39.14 12.21
C GLY A 326 -2.95 -38.81 13.60
N ALA A 327 -3.33 -37.72 14.24
CA ALA A 327 -3.01 -37.50 15.63
C ALA A 327 -3.73 -38.55 16.54
N PRO A 328 -3.08 -39.02 17.64
CA PRO A 328 -3.74 -39.94 18.58
C PRO A 328 -5.03 -39.36 19.16
N PRO A 329 -6.06 -40.17 19.41
CA PRO A 329 -7.32 -39.72 20.02
C PRO A 329 -7.07 -39.00 21.35
N GLY A 330 -7.75 -37.87 21.58
CA GLY A 330 -7.61 -37.07 22.78
C GLY A 330 -6.32 -36.27 22.88
N TRP A 331 -5.66 -35.99 21.75
CA TRP A 331 -4.36 -35.30 21.69
C TRP A 331 -4.32 -33.99 22.51
N ALA A 332 -5.31 -33.11 22.38
CA ALA A 332 -5.36 -31.86 23.12
C ALA A 332 -5.31 -32.05 24.65
N TRP A 333 -5.92 -33.10 25.14
CA TRP A 333 -5.87 -33.45 26.55
C TRP A 333 -4.53 -34.06 26.98
N SER A 334 -3.81 -34.72 26.09
CA SER A 334 -2.45 -35.20 26.33
C SER A 334 -1.50 -34.01 26.54
N GLU A 335 -1.66 -32.95 25.75
CA GLU A 335 -0.89 -31.70 25.97
C GLU A 335 -1.25 -31.04 27.31
N VAL A 336 -2.54 -30.91 27.64
CA VAL A 336 -2.99 -30.39 28.94
C VAL A 336 -2.38 -31.16 30.11
N THR A 337 -2.33 -32.50 30.00
CA THR A 337 -1.73 -33.32 31.09
C THR A 337 -0.22 -33.19 31.18
N ALA A 338 0.46 -32.90 30.08
CA ALA A 338 1.91 -32.66 30.07
C ALA A 338 2.28 -31.38 30.84
N ASP A 339 1.41 -30.37 30.86
CA ASP A 339 1.57 -29.13 31.60
C ASP A 339 1.27 -29.26 33.12
N LEU A 340 0.67 -30.41 33.55
CA LEU A 340 0.27 -30.62 34.93
C LEU A 340 1.26 -31.54 35.69
N PRO A 341 1.82 -31.09 36.81
CA PRO A 341 2.81 -31.89 37.58
C PRO A 341 2.19 -33.19 38.13
N GLY A 342 2.87 -34.32 37.94
CA GLY A 342 2.45 -35.61 38.45
C GLY A 342 1.41 -36.35 37.65
N ALA A 343 1.11 -35.91 36.41
CA ALA A 343 0.14 -36.51 35.53
C ALA A 343 0.50 -37.97 35.21
N GLN A 344 -0.47 -38.86 35.36
CA GLN A 344 -0.37 -40.23 34.85
C GLN A 344 -0.99 -40.28 33.45
N HIS A 345 -0.18 -40.58 32.44
CA HIS A 345 -0.74 -40.85 31.11
C HIS A 345 -1.51 -42.16 31.14
N PRO A 346 -2.79 -42.18 30.72
CA PRO A 346 -3.51 -43.43 30.58
C PRO A 346 -2.79 -44.28 29.53
N ALA A 347 -2.75 -45.61 29.74
CA ALA A 347 -2.19 -46.51 28.74
C ALA A 347 -2.98 -46.38 27.42
N PRO A 348 -2.32 -46.49 26.24
CA PRO A 348 -2.97 -46.33 24.94
C PRO A 348 -4.20 -47.19 24.71
N ASP A 349 -4.35 -48.30 25.43
CA ASP A 349 -5.45 -49.26 25.35
C ASP A 349 -6.51 -49.12 26.46
N ALA A 350 -6.40 -48.10 27.34
CA ALA A 350 -7.36 -47.84 28.36
C ALA A 350 -8.63 -47.23 27.75
N GLY A 351 -9.76 -47.93 27.80
CA GLY A 351 -11.01 -47.43 27.25
C GLY A 351 -11.40 -46.03 27.78
N THR A 352 -12.17 -45.23 27.00
CA THR A 352 -12.54 -43.82 27.24
C THR A 352 -12.98 -43.48 28.69
N PHE A 353 -13.67 -44.41 29.37
CA PHE A 353 -14.09 -44.22 30.79
C PHE A 353 -12.90 -44.15 31.75
N HIS A 354 -11.88 -45.00 31.56
CA HIS A 354 -10.66 -44.98 32.37
C HIS A 354 -9.81 -43.75 32.12
N ALA A 355 -9.69 -43.35 30.85
CA ALA A 355 -9.00 -42.11 30.46
C ALA A 355 -9.68 -40.89 31.07
N GLY A 356 -10.99 -40.75 30.99
CA GLY A 356 -11.75 -39.68 31.63
C GLY A 356 -11.57 -39.64 33.15
N ARG A 357 -11.51 -40.79 33.84
CA ARG A 357 -11.31 -40.87 35.29
C ARG A 357 -9.87 -40.52 35.67
N ALA A 358 -8.91 -40.96 34.92
CA ALA A 358 -7.52 -40.58 35.14
C ALA A 358 -7.29 -39.09 34.95
N LEU A 359 -7.88 -38.49 33.91
CA LEU A 359 -7.83 -37.06 33.64
C LEU A 359 -8.49 -36.26 34.78
N LEU A 360 -9.68 -36.64 35.26
CA LEU A 360 -10.32 -36.02 36.42
C LEU A 360 -9.43 -36.08 37.67
N THR A 361 -8.77 -37.21 37.91
CA THR A 361 -7.87 -37.38 39.04
C THR A 361 -6.69 -36.43 38.92
N THR A 362 -6.12 -36.28 37.73
CA THR A 362 -5.03 -35.36 37.43
C THR A 362 -5.45 -33.90 37.63
N VAL A 363 -6.59 -33.49 37.09
CA VAL A 363 -7.15 -32.13 37.25
C VAL A 363 -7.51 -31.84 38.70
N ALA A 364 -8.05 -32.82 39.42
CA ALA A 364 -8.38 -32.66 40.84
C ALA A 364 -7.13 -32.54 41.73
N ALA A 365 -6.02 -33.22 41.39
CA ALA A 365 -4.76 -33.17 42.07
C ALA A 365 -3.90 -31.94 41.73
N ALA A 366 -4.20 -31.25 40.62
CA ALA A 366 -3.47 -30.08 40.20
C ALA A 366 -3.62 -28.90 41.17
N ALA A 367 -2.63 -28.06 41.24
CA ALA A 367 -2.66 -26.84 42.06
C ALA A 367 -3.74 -25.89 41.55
N LYS A 368 -4.43 -25.21 42.44
CA LYS A 368 -5.60 -24.36 42.16
C LYS A 368 -5.37 -22.93 42.70
N PRO A 369 -5.94 -21.91 42.03
CA PRO A 369 -6.85 -22.02 40.91
C PRO A 369 -6.14 -22.42 39.60
N LEU A 370 -6.84 -23.15 38.70
CA LEU A 370 -6.33 -23.71 37.45
C LEU A 370 -7.15 -23.19 36.26
N VAL A 371 -6.48 -22.72 35.21
CA VAL A 371 -7.07 -22.43 33.89
C VAL A 371 -6.58 -23.45 32.86
N VAL A 372 -7.53 -24.09 32.18
CA VAL A 372 -7.28 -25.04 31.09
C VAL A 372 -7.78 -24.45 29.81
N VAL A 373 -6.90 -24.25 28.81
CA VAL A 373 -7.27 -23.75 27.49
C VAL A 373 -7.27 -24.90 26.48
N LEU A 374 -8.38 -25.08 25.77
CA LEU A 374 -8.53 -26.01 24.67
C LEU A 374 -8.77 -25.22 23.39
N ASP A 375 -7.75 -25.15 22.55
CA ASP A 375 -7.79 -24.36 21.32
C ASP A 375 -8.25 -25.16 20.11
N ASP A 376 -9.03 -24.52 19.23
CA ASP A 376 -9.52 -25.08 17.96
C ASP A 376 -10.38 -26.36 18.12
N LEU A 377 -11.31 -26.42 19.08
CA LEU A 377 -12.18 -27.57 19.37
C LEU A 377 -12.94 -28.10 18.14
N HIS A 378 -13.21 -27.27 17.13
CA HIS A 378 -13.86 -27.71 15.87
C HIS A 378 -13.02 -28.73 15.08
N ARG A 379 -11.71 -28.81 15.36
CA ARG A 379 -10.75 -29.77 14.78
C ARG A 379 -10.47 -30.96 15.70
N GLY A 380 -11.08 -30.97 16.86
CA GLY A 380 -10.96 -32.06 17.82
C GLY A 380 -11.61 -33.36 17.32
N ASP A 381 -11.20 -34.45 17.93
CA ASP A 381 -11.80 -35.76 17.74
C ASP A 381 -12.90 -36.05 18.77
N GLU A 382 -13.65 -37.14 18.55
CA GLU A 382 -14.74 -37.56 19.43
C GLU A 382 -14.27 -37.79 20.88
N GLU A 383 -13.05 -38.27 21.07
CA GLU A 383 -12.48 -38.50 22.38
C GLU A 383 -12.18 -37.18 23.09
N THR A 384 -11.63 -36.20 22.40
CA THR A 384 -11.41 -34.84 22.93
C THR A 384 -12.71 -34.23 23.46
N TRP A 385 -13.81 -34.35 22.70
CA TRP A 385 -15.11 -33.79 23.12
C TRP A 385 -15.78 -34.57 24.24
N ARG A 386 -15.60 -35.89 24.30
CA ARG A 386 -16.06 -36.72 25.42
C ARG A 386 -15.31 -36.37 26.70
N LEU A 387 -14.00 -36.23 26.66
CA LEU A 387 -13.19 -35.80 27.80
C LEU A 387 -13.55 -34.39 28.26
N LEU A 388 -13.82 -33.46 27.33
CA LEU A 388 -14.31 -32.12 27.66
C LEU A 388 -15.65 -32.20 28.45
N ARG A 389 -16.60 -33.08 28.03
CA ARG A 389 -17.85 -33.31 28.79
C ARG A 389 -17.57 -33.82 30.17
N VAL A 390 -16.68 -34.79 30.33
CA VAL A 390 -16.34 -35.36 31.62
C VAL A 390 -15.74 -34.31 32.56
N VAL A 391 -14.73 -33.54 32.13
CA VAL A 391 -14.03 -32.53 32.94
C VAL A 391 -14.95 -31.36 33.29
N ALA A 392 -15.64 -30.80 32.29
CA ALA A 392 -16.50 -29.63 32.51
C ALA A 392 -17.75 -29.95 33.34
N SER A 393 -18.34 -31.16 33.18
CA SER A 393 -19.51 -31.60 33.98
C SER A 393 -19.15 -31.92 35.45
N ALA A 394 -17.89 -32.27 35.71
CA ALA A 394 -17.43 -32.49 37.08
C ALA A 394 -17.41 -31.19 37.89
N ALA A 395 -17.36 -30.03 37.23
CA ALA A 395 -17.37 -28.70 37.84
C ALA A 395 -16.36 -28.54 39.01
N GLU A 396 -15.19 -29.17 38.86
CA GLU A 396 -14.18 -29.24 39.91
C GLU A 396 -13.83 -27.83 40.45
N PRO A 397 -13.97 -27.57 41.78
CA PRO A 397 -13.76 -26.24 42.31
C PRO A 397 -12.42 -25.64 41.99
N GLY A 398 -12.42 -24.34 41.61
CA GLY A 398 -11.21 -23.61 41.24
C GLY A 398 -10.67 -23.96 39.83
N VAL A 399 -11.45 -24.64 38.97
CA VAL A 399 -11.04 -24.97 37.61
C VAL A 399 -11.86 -24.19 36.55
N LEU A 400 -11.19 -23.37 35.74
CA LEU A 400 -11.78 -22.73 34.57
C LEU A 400 -11.33 -23.44 33.30
N VAL A 401 -12.27 -23.96 32.53
CA VAL A 401 -11.99 -24.50 31.19
C VAL A 401 -12.38 -23.43 30.16
N VAL A 402 -11.48 -23.10 29.24
CA VAL A 402 -11.71 -22.14 28.14
C VAL A 402 -11.58 -22.89 26.83
N GLY A 403 -12.66 -22.96 26.05
CA GLY A 403 -12.67 -23.61 24.75
C GLY A 403 -12.82 -22.61 23.62
N THR A 404 -12.04 -22.76 22.53
CA THR A 404 -12.21 -21.94 21.33
C THR A 404 -12.71 -22.79 20.16
N PHE A 405 -13.59 -22.24 19.34
CA PHE A 405 -14.01 -22.89 18.09
C PHE A 405 -14.62 -21.91 17.09
N ARG A 406 -14.76 -22.38 15.83
CA ARG A 406 -15.41 -21.63 14.74
C ARG A 406 -16.86 -22.09 14.63
N PRO A 407 -17.86 -21.18 14.69
CA PRO A 407 -19.26 -21.55 14.60
C PRO A 407 -19.64 -22.28 13.30
N ASP A 408 -19.02 -21.91 12.18
CA ASP A 408 -19.32 -22.40 10.85
C ASP A 408 -18.68 -23.77 10.53
N GLU A 409 -17.70 -24.22 11.35
CA GLU A 409 -16.96 -25.46 11.16
C GLU A 409 -17.25 -26.48 12.28
N VAL A 410 -18.39 -26.36 12.99
CA VAL A 410 -18.71 -27.20 14.16
C VAL A 410 -19.28 -28.56 13.71
N PRO A 411 -18.57 -29.69 13.97
CA PRO A 411 -19.13 -31.03 13.77
C PRO A 411 -20.37 -31.27 14.64
N ASP A 412 -21.26 -32.17 14.22
CA ASP A 412 -22.51 -32.45 14.96
C ASP A 412 -22.28 -32.97 16.37
N GLU A 413 -21.20 -33.75 16.58
CA GLU A 413 -20.79 -34.27 17.90
C GLU A 413 -20.30 -33.16 18.84
N LEU A 414 -19.55 -32.15 18.32
CA LEU A 414 -19.15 -30.98 19.10
C LEU A 414 -20.41 -30.13 19.44
N ARG A 415 -21.32 -29.97 18.49
CA ARG A 415 -22.58 -29.25 18.70
C ARG A 415 -23.41 -29.87 19.83
N ALA A 416 -23.52 -31.21 19.80
CA ALA A 416 -24.17 -31.97 20.86
C ALA A 416 -23.44 -31.84 22.22
N THR A 417 -22.10 -31.80 22.18
CA THR A 417 -21.26 -31.60 23.38
C THR A 417 -21.46 -30.22 23.99
N VAL A 418 -21.44 -29.16 23.19
CA VAL A 418 -21.68 -27.78 23.66
C VAL A 418 -23.10 -27.64 24.21
N ALA A 419 -24.12 -28.25 23.58
CA ALA A 419 -25.48 -28.24 24.06
C ALA A 419 -25.60 -28.96 25.43
N ALA A 420 -24.95 -30.12 25.61
CA ALA A 420 -24.95 -30.87 26.86
C ALA A 420 -24.25 -30.12 28.01
N LEU A 421 -23.30 -29.26 27.71
CA LEU A 421 -22.55 -28.47 28.69
C LEU A 421 -23.16 -27.08 28.98
N ALA A 422 -24.33 -26.76 28.42
CA ALA A 422 -24.96 -25.45 28.58
C ALA A 422 -25.18 -25.04 30.06
N ALA A 423 -25.45 -25.99 30.95
CA ALA A 423 -25.66 -25.72 32.40
C ALA A 423 -24.39 -25.32 33.15
N VAL A 424 -23.20 -25.74 32.69
CA VAL A 424 -21.89 -25.43 33.30
C VAL A 424 -21.13 -24.36 32.53
N THR A 425 -21.63 -23.96 31.34
CA THR A 425 -21.07 -22.85 30.55
C THR A 425 -21.49 -21.54 31.21
N ALA A 426 -20.53 -20.84 31.81
CA ALA A 426 -20.75 -19.58 32.50
C ALA A 426 -20.79 -18.40 31.52
N GLU A 427 -20.02 -18.48 30.42
CA GLU A 427 -19.91 -17.38 29.46
C GLU A 427 -19.66 -17.92 28.03
N ARG A 428 -20.30 -17.27 27.07
CA ARG A 428 -20.00 -17.47 25.65
C ARG A 428 -19.72 -16.13 25.02
N VAL A 429 -18.48 -15.96 24.58
CA VAL A 429 -17.99 -14.76 23.92
C VAL A 429 -17.93 -15.00 22.42
N GLU A 430 -18.70 -14.24 21.67
CA GLU A 430 -18.64 -14.23 20.21
C GLU A 430 -17.83 -13.02 19.76
N LEU A 431 -16.73 -13.27 19.04
CA LEU A 431 -15.83 -12.21 18.58
C LEU A 431 -16.31 -11.65 17.25
N ALA A 432 -16.78 -10.41 17.27
CA ALA A 432 -17.03 -9.60 16.08
C ALA A 432 -15.73 -8.99 15.53
N GLY A 433 -15.81 -8.32 14.36
CA GLY A 433 -14.70 -7.51 13.84
C GLY A 433 -14.33 -6.35 14.79
N LEU A 434 -13.09 -5.91 14.73
CA LEU A 434 -12.61 -4.74 15.45
C LEU A 434 -13.26 -3.46 14.89
N ASP A 435 -13.56 -2.53 15.78
CA ASP A 435 -14.00 -1.19 15.38
C ASP A 435 -12.86 -0.36 14.78
N PRO A 436 -13.12 0.78 14.14
CA PRO A 436 -12.09 1.59 13.50
C PRO A 436 -10.98 2.06 14.45
N ASP A 437 -11.30 2.37 15.71
CA ASP A 437 -10.32 2.84 16.69
C ASP A 437 -9.36 1.71 17.09
N ALA A 438 -9.89 0.51 17.30
CA ALA A 438 -9.10 -0.68 17.54
C ALA A 438 -8.28 -1.10 16.29
N VAL A 439 -8.82 -0.88 15.08
CA VAL A 439 -8.06 -1.10 13.83
C VAL A 439 -6.90 -0.13 13.74
N ALA A 440 -7.08 1.17 14.03
CA ALA A 440 -5.99 2.14 14.07
C ALA A 440 -4.90 1.73 15.08
N ALA A 441 -5.30 1.32 16.28
CA ALA A 441 -4.36 0.86 17.30
C ALA A 441 -3.60 -0.41 16.88
N LEU A 442 -4.28 -1.34 16.18
CA LEU A 442 -3.64 -2.56 15.68
C LEU A 442 -2.67 -2.28 14.54
N VAL A 443 -2.98 -1.32 13.67
CA VAL A 443 -2.09 -0.87 12.60
C VAL A 443 -0.88 -0.14 13.17
N ALA A 444 -1.07 0.70 14.19
CA ALA A 444 0.02 1.36 14.91
C ALA A 444 0.96 0.35 15.60
N ALA A 445 0.43 -0.76 16.12
CA ALA A 445 1.24 -1.85 16.66
C ALA A 445 2.10 -2.56 15.60
N GLU A 446 1.72 -2.49 14.32
CA GLU A 446 2.54 -2.93 13.17
C GLU A 446 3.47 -1.80 12.66
N HIS A 447 3.72 -0.75 13.44
CA HIS A 447 4.60 0.38 13.13
C HIS A 447 4.18 1.20 11.88
N LEU A 448 2.88 1.37 11.68
CA LEU A 448 2.31 2.21 10.63
C LEU A 448 1.30 3.18 11.26
N GLU A 449 1.53 4.48 11.14
CA GLU A 449 0.57 5.49 11.56
C GLU A 449 -0.42 5.77 10.41
N ILE A 450 -1.70 5.79 10.74
CA ILE A 450 -2.78 6.04 9.78
C ILE A 450 -3.78 7.03 10.40
N ASP A 451 -4.46 7.79 9.55
CA ASP A 451 -5.55 8.66 9.97
C ASP A 451 -6.86 7.87 10.20
N ASP A 452 -7.84 8.53 10.83
CA ASP A 452 -9.15 7.92 11.15
C ASP A 452 -9.90 7.47 9.88
N GLU A 453 -9.70 8.16 8.76
CA GLU A 453 -10.33 7.81 7.48
C GLU A 453 -9.73 6.53 6.90
N ALA A 454 -8.41 6.38 6.95
CA ALA A 454 -7.74 5.15 6.55
C ALA A 454 -8.12 3.99 7.48
N ALA A 455 -8.23 4.22 8.79
CA ALA A 455 -8.69 3.23 9.76
C ALA A 455 -10.11 2.74 9.44
N ARG A 456 -11.07 3.65 9.18
CA ARG A 456 -12.43 3.28 8.75
C ARG A 456 -12.43 2.49 7.45
N ARG A 457 -11.64 2.89 6.45
CA ARG A 457 -11.53 2.16 5.19
C ARG A 457 -10.95 0.76 5.37
N ILE A 458 -9.89 0.61 6.15
CA ILE A 458 -9.29 -0.70 6.46
C ILE A 458 -10.31 -1.55 7.22
N ALA A 459 -10.99 -1.01 8.24
CA ALA A 459 -12.04 -1.71 8.98
C ALA A 459 -13.16 -2.22 8.06
N THR A 460 -13.67 -1.37 7.17
CA THR A 460 -14.70 -1.74 6.20
C THR A 460 -14.23 -2.84 5.25
N ARG A 461 -13.02 -2.71 4.70
CA ARG A 461 -12.46 -3.66 3.73
C ARG A 461 -12.17 -5.03 4.33
N THR A 462 -11.68 -5.07 5.56
CA THR A 462 -11.30 -6.29 6.28
C THR A 462 -12.43 -6.85 7.15
N GLY A 463 -13.55 -6.12 7.28
CA GLY A 463 -14.58 -6.40 8.26
C GLY A 463 -14.09 -6.31 9.70
N GLY A 464 -12.99 -5.60 9.94
CA GLY A 464 -12.33 -5.51 11.24
C GLY A 464 -11.65 -6.82 11.68
N ASN A 465 -11.44 -7.79 10.79
CA ASN A 465 -10.77 -9.05 11.13
C ASN A 465 -9.28 -8.80 11.42
N PRO A 466 -8.81 -9.08 12.66
CA PRO A 466 -7.44 -8.76 13.07
C PRO A 466 -6.34 -9.32 12.17
N LEU A 467 -6.52 -10.55 11.68
CA LEU A 467 -5.56 -11.17 10.76
C LEU A 467 -5.46 -10.38 9.45
N PHE A 468 -6.61 -10.02 8.87
CA PHE A 468 -6.66 -9.28 7.63
C PHE A 468 -6.14 -7.86 7.80
N VAL A 469 -6.44 -7.20 8.92
CA VAL A 469 -5.91 -5.87 9.26
C VAL A 469 -4.38 -5.89 9.33
N ARG A 470 -3.79 -6.86 10.03
CA ARG A 470 -2.32 -7.00 10.13
C ARG A 470 -1.67 -7.25 8.77
N GLU A 471 -2.25 -8.12 7.96
CA GLU A 471 -1.71 -8.41 6.62
C GLU A 471 -1.80 -7.19 5.68
N VAL A 472 -2.89 -6.40 5.77
CA VAL A 472 -3.00 -5.12 5.04
C VAL A 472 -1.97 -4.11 5.55
N ALA A 473 -1.77 -4.00 6.88
CA ALA A 473 -0.78 -3.10 7.45
C ALA A 473 0.66 -3.49 7.02
N ARG A 474 1.00 -4.78 7.04
CA ARG A 474 2.30 -5.28 6.57
C ARG A 474 2.52 -5.01 5.09
N LEU A 475 1.50 -5.23 4.26
CA LEU A 475 1.57 -4.90 2.85
C LEU A 475 1.75 -3.39 2.65
N ALA A 476 0.99 -2.57 3.37
CA ALA A 476 1.08 -1.11 3.29
C ALA A 476 2.47 -0.57 3.67
N ARG A 477 3.14 -1.19 4.63
CA ARG A 477 4.55 -0.87 4.96
C ARG A 477 5.52 -1.18 3.83
N THR A 478 5.22 -2.18 3.00
CA THR A 478 6.11 -2.63 1.93
C THR A 478 5.90 -1.86 0.63
N VAL A 479 4.63 -1.55 0.28
CA VAL A 479 4.29 -0.97 -1.03
C VAL A 479 3.56 0.38 -0.92
N GLY A 480 3.45 0.95 0.29
CA GLY A 480 2.68 2.16 0.57
C GLY A 480 1.18 1.90 0.75
N LEU A 481 0.50 2.84 1.44
CA LEU A 481 -0.91 2.71 1.81
C LEU A 481 -1.83 2.66 0.56
N ASP A 482 -1.51 3.44 -0.46
CA ASP A 482 -2.31 3.54 -1.69
C ASP A 482 -2.18 2.29 -2.56
N ALA A 483 -0.99 1.73 -2.72
CA ALA A 483 -0.81 0.47 -3.44
C ALA A 483 -1.44 -0.71 -2.69
N ALA A 484 -1.40 -0.71 -1.36
CA ALA A 484 -2.06 -1.72 -0.53
C ALA A 484 -3.60 -1.66 -0.63
N ARG A 485 -4.19 -0.51 -1.01
CA ARG A 485 -5.65 -0.37 -1.21
C ARG A 485 -6.20 -1.24 -2.35
N SER A 486 -5.42 -1.53 -3.36
CA SER A 486 -5.84 -2.29 -4.55
C SER A 486 -5.33 -3.73 -4.59
N THR A 487 -4.53 -4.15 -3.60
CA THR A 487 -3.86 -5.46 -3.59
C THR A 487 -4.37 -6.33 -2.44
N VAL A 488 -4.73 -7.58 -2.73
CA VAL A 488 -5.05 -8.59 -1.69
C VAL A 488 -3.76 -9.22 -1.21
N PRO A 489 -3.42 -9.15 0.10
CA PRO A 489 -2.25 -9.82 0.65
C PRO A 489 -2.27 -11.34 0.39
N SER A 490 -1.10 -11.93 0.12
CA SER A 490 -0.99 -13.36 -0.24
C SER A 490 -1.55 -14.28 0.86
N GLY A 491 -1.23 -14.01 2.12
CA GLY A 491 -1.74 -14.79 3.25
C GLY A 491 -3.27 -14.76 3.37
N VAL A 492 -3.89 -13.61 3.10
CA VAL A 492 -5.36 -13.47 3.08
C VAL A 492 -5.96 -14.26 1.91
N ARG A 493 -5.35 -14.12 0.73
CA ARG A 493 -5.79 -14.84 -0.48
C ARG A 493 -5.80 -16.34 -0.28
N ASP A 494 -4.76 -16.92 0.33
CA ASP A 494 -4.66 -18.36 0.57
C ASP A 494 -5.73 -18.87 1.52
N VAL A 495 -6.09 -18.10 2.56
CA VAL A 495 -7.18 -18.43 3.48
C VAL A 495 -8.53 -18.41 2.76
N LEU A 496 -8.78 -17.35 1.98
CA LEU A 496 -10.06 -17.18 1.28
C LEU A 496 -10.22 -18.18 0.13
N SER A 497 -9.15 -18.49 -0.61
CA SER A 497 -9.17 -19.50 -1.68
C SER A 497 -9.42 -20.90 -1.12
N ARG A 498 -8.91 -21.25 0.06
CA ARG A 498 -9.23 -22.51 0.74
C ARG A 498 -10.72 -22.60 1.13
N ARG A 499 -11.33 -21.51 1.63
CA ARG A 499 -12.78 -21.49 1.89
C ARG A 499 -13.58 -21.62 0.60
N ALA A 500 -13.21 -20.88 -0.44
CA ALA A 500 -13.87 -20.96 -1.75
C ALA A 500 -13.79 -22.37 -2.37
N ALA A 501 -12.69 -23.10 -2.14
CA ALA A 501 -12.53 -24.48 -2.62
C ALA A 501 -13.48 -25.49 -1.96
N GLN A 502 -14.14 -25.15 -0.85
CA GLN A 502 -15.17 -26.00 -0.21
C GLN A 502 -16.51 -25.94 -0.95
N LEU A 503 -16.71 -24.92 -1.79
CA LEU A 503 -17.94 -24.77 -2.57
C LEU A 503 -18.00 -25.78 -3.74
N PRO A 504 -19.22 -26.25 -4.09
CA PRO A 504 -19.43 -26.92 -5.37
C PRO A 504 -18.93 -26.08 -6.55
N ALA A 505 -18.31 -26.70 -7.55
CA ALA A 505 -17.73 -25.97 -8.69
C ALA A 505 -18.74 -25.04 -9.41
N ALA A 506 -20.01 -25.44 -9.49
CA ALA A 506 -21.07 -24.61 -10.05
C ALA A 506 -21.33 -23.36 -9.20
N ALA A 507 -21.44 -23.52 -7.88
CA ALA A 507 -21.66 -22.40 -6.95
C ALA A 507 -20.46 -21.43 -6.98
N LEU A 508 -19.23 -21.94 -6.94
CA LEU A 508 -18.03 -21.12 -7.05
C LEU A 508 -17.98 -20.32 -8.36
N SER A 509 -18.42 -20.92 -9.49
CA SER A 509 -18.51 -20.22 -10.78
C SER A 509 -19.48 -19.06 -10.72
N THR A 510 -20.66 -19.26 -10.14
CA THR A 510 -21.69 -18.22 -9.97
C THR A 510 -21.19 -17.11 -9.02
N LEU A 511 -20.54 -17.45 -7.88
CA LEU A 511 -19.98 -16.44 -6.96
C LEU A 511 -18.83 -15.63 -7.57
N ARG A 512 -18.00 -16.21 -8.45
CA ARG A 512 -17.00 -15.46 -9.23
C ARG A 512 -17.66 -14.43 -10.16
N ARG A 513 -18.80 -14.75 -10.77
CA ARG A 513 -19.56 -13.80 -11.60
C ARG A 513 -20.24 -12.74 -10.71
N ALA A 514 -20.78 -13.14 -9.56
CA ALA A 514 -21.33 -12.22 -8.56
C ALA A 514 -20.27 -11.19 -8.08
N ALA A 515 -19.01 -11.61 -7.92
CA ALA A 515 -17.91 -10.72 -7.54
C ALA A 515 -17.64 -9.59 -8.55
N VAL A 516 -18.07 -9.76 -9.83
CA VAL A 516 -17.99 -8.73 -10.86
C VAL A 516 -19.08 -7.66 -10.68
N LEU A 517 -20.25 -8.01 -10.14
CA LEU A 517 -21.33 -7.05 -9.88
C LEU A 517 -20.95 -6.01 -8.81
N GLY A 518 -20.24 -6.44 -7.79
CA GLY A 518 -19.82 -5.56 -6.69
C GLY A 518 -19.80 -6.29 -5.34
N ARG A 519 -19.71 -5.51 -4.26
CA ARG A 519 -19.81 -6.03 -2.91
C ARG A 519 -21.25 -6.43 -2.56
N ASP A 520 -22.19 -5.54 -2.85
CA ASP A 520 -23.61 -5.77 -2.74
C ASP A 520 -24.13 -6.34 -4.06
N VAL A 521 -24.70 -7.51 -3.99
CA VAL A 521 -25.14 -8.28 -5.16
C VAL A 521 -26.67 -8.35 -5.16
N ASP A 522 -27.26 -7.74 -6.17
CA ASP A 522 -28.69 -7.88 -6.47
C ASP A 522 -28.90 -9.26 -7.12
N VAL A 523 -29.67 -10.09 -6.43
CA VAL A 523 -29.91 -11.48 -6.84
C VAL A 523 -30.65 -11.51 -8.19
N SER A 524 -31.58 -10.57 -8.41
CA SER A 524 -32.30 -10.50 -9.67
C SER A 524 -31.40 -10.20 -10.88
N VAL A 525 -30.38 -9.36 -10.69
CA VAL A 525 -29.36 -9.06 -11.71
C VAL A 525 -28.49 -10.30 -11.94
N LEU A 526 -28.09 -11.01 -10.87
CA LEU A 526 -27.30 -12.22 -10.96
C LEU A 526 -28.07 -13.36 -11.67
N VAL A 527 -29.37 -13.51 -11.41
CA VAL A 527 -30.25 -14.46 -12.10
C VAL A 527 -30.28 -14.18 -13.61
N ALA A 528 -30.49 -12.92 -14.01
CA ALA A 528 -30.44 -12.55 -15.42
C ALA A 528 -29.08 -12.79 -16.07
N LEU A 529 -27.98 -12.60 -15.31
CA LEU A 529 -26.62 -12.88 -15.76
C LEU A 529 -26.36 -14.39 -15.94
N GLU A 530 -27.02 -15.27 -15.15
CA GLU A 530 -26.92 -16.73 -15.22
C GLU A 530 -27.98 -17.38 -16.14
N GLY A 531 -28.64 -16.58 -17.00
CA GLY A 531 -29.58 -17.06 -18.01
C GLY A 531 -30.95 -17.43 -17.43
N ASP A 532 -31.40 -16.68 -16.43
CA ASP A 532 -32.69 -16.84 -15.70
C ASP A 532 -32.84 -18.15 -14.95
N ASP A 533 -31.73 -18.79 -14.52
CA ASP A 533 -31.68 -19.98 -13.67
C ASP A 533 -31.66 -19.54 -12.19
N GLU A 534 -32.85 -19.25 -11.66
CA GLU A 534 -33.03 -18.74 -10.29
C GLU A 534 -32.63 -19.79 -9.22
N ASP A 535 -33.03 -21.07 -9.40
CA ASP A 535 -32.71 -22.14 -8.45
C ASP A 535 -31.19 -22.32 -8.30
N ARG A 536 -30.47 -22.26 -9.39
CA ARG A 536 -28.99 -22.34 -9.40
C ARG A 536 -28.33 -21.17 -8.67
N VAL A 537 -28.87 -19.97 -8.88
CA VAL A 537 -28.33 -18.75 -8.24
C VAL A 537 -28.59 -18.78 -6.74
N LEU A 538 -29.82 -19.13 -6.33
CA LEU A 538 -30.17 -19.23 -4.91
C LEU A 538 -29.32 -20.31 -4.21
N ALA A 539 -29.18 -21.50 -4.79
CA ALA A 539 -28.31 -22.55 -4.23
C ALA A 539 -26.83 -22.09 -4.10
N ALA A 540 -26.34 -21.29 -5.04
CA ALA A 540 -24.98 -20.74 -4.95
C ALA A 540 -24.85 -19.68 -3.85
N CYS A 541 -25.86 -18.81 -3.69
CA CYS A 541 -25.90 -17.82 -2.61
C CYS A 541 -26.00 -18.47 -1.24
N GLU A 542 -26.88 -19.47 -1.06
CA GLU A 542 -27.02 -20.25 0.17
C GLU A 542 -25.70 -20.94 0.55
N ALA A 543 -25.05 -21.61 -0.40
CA ALA A 543 -23.73 -22.20 -0.18
C ALA A 543 -22.67 -21.15 0.22
N GLY A 544 -22.73 -19.94 -0.40
CA GLY A 544 -21.88 -18.81 -0.05
C GLY A 544 -22.12 -18.29 1.38
N VAL A 545 -23.37 -18.26 1.82
CA VAL A 545 -23.76 -17.87 3.19
C VAL A 545 -23.28 -18.94 4.18
N VAL A 546 -23.52 -20.21 3.92
CA VAL A 546 -23.08 -21.32 4.80
C VAL A 546 -21.57 -21.34 4.98
N THR A 547 -20.79 -21.01 3.93
CA THR A 547 -19.32 -20.94 4.01
C THR A 547 -18.79 -19.60 4.56
N GLY A 548 -19.66 -18.67 4.93
CA GLY A 548 -19.29 -17.35 5.46
C GLY A 548 -18.59 -16.44 4.42
N LEU A 549 -18.75 -16.70 3.12
CA LEU A 549 -18.27 -15.84 2.05
C LEU A 549 -19.28 -14.74 1.71
N LEU A 550 -20.56 -15.00 1.92
CA LEU A 550 -21.68 -14.08 1.75
C LEU A 550 -22.45 -13.89 3.06
N VAL A 551 -23.14 -12.77 3.16
CA VAL A 551 -24.16 -12.49 4.17
C VAL A 551 -25.44 -12.02 3.48
N GLU A 552 -26.60 -12.37 4.03
CA GLU A 552 -27.87 -11.83 3.56
C GLU A 552 -27.95 -10.34 3.90
N SER A 553 -28.31 -9.50 2.95
CA SER A 553 -28.42 -8.05 3.11
C SER A 553 -29.80 -7.49 2.80
N GLY A 554 -30.73 -8.34 2.38
CA GLY A 554 -32.12 -7.99 2.07
C GLY A 554 -32.88 -9.17 1.46
N PRO A 555 -34.16 -9.01 1.17
CA PRO A 555 -35.01 -10.11 0.64
C PRO A 555 -34.60 -10.58 -0.76
N ASP A 556 -33.90 -9.75 -1.53
CA ASP A 556 -33.41 -10.06 -2.90
C ASP A 556 -31.97 -9.56 -3.08
N ALA A 557 -31.17 -9.57 -1.99
CA ALA A 557 -29.82 -9.07 -2.01
C ALA A 557 -28.90 -9.87 -1.06
N VAL A 558 -27.71 -10.17 -1.55
CA VAL A 558 -26.62 -10.71 -0.74
C VAL A 558 -25.41 -9.79 -0.82
N ARG A 559 -24.56 -9.86 0.18
CA ARG A 559 -23.33 -9.06 0.27
C ARG A 559 -22.15 -9.97 0.53
N PHE A 560 -21.00 -9.69 -0.11
CA PHE A 560 -19.75 -10.32 0.28
C PHE A 560 -19.38 -9.91 1.72
N ALA A 561 -19.10 -10.91 2.56
CA ALA A 561 -18.82 -10.70 4.00
C ALA A 561 -17.70 -9.64 4.18
N HIS A 562 -16.65 -9.71 3.35
CA HIS A 562 -15.57 -8.74 3.31
C HIS A 562 -15.22 -8.38 1.86
N ASP A 563 -14.76 -7.15 1.62
CA ASP A 563 -14.30 -6.75 0.28
C ASP A 563 -13.16 -7.65 -0.22
N LEU A 564 -12.29 -8.13 0.68
CA LEU A 564 -11.20 -9.04 0.35
C LEU A 564 -11.69 -10.39 -0.22
N VAL A 565 -12.88 -10.87 0.20
CA VAL A 565 -13.52 -12.06 -0.38
C VAL A 565 -13.86 -11.79 -1.84
N ARG A 566 -14.57 -10.68 -2.10
CA ARG A 566 -14.94 -10.27 -3.45
C ARG A 566 -13.69 -10.07 -4.33
N GLU A 567 -12.69 -9.35 -3.84
CA GLU A 567 -11.45 -9.08 -4.57
C GLU A 567 -10.70 -10.37 -4.92
N THR A 568 -10.68 -11.35 -4.01
CA THR A 568 -10.06 -12.67 -4.25
C THR A 568 -10.78 -13.39 -5.38
N LEU A 569 -12.11 -13.56 -5.29
CA LEU A 569 -12.91 -14.24 -6.31
C LEU A 569 -12.88 -13.53 -7.67
N TYR A 570 -12.90 -12.20 -7.66
CA TYR A 570 -12.74 -11.37 -8.86
C TYR A 570 -11.36 -11.55 -9.48
N GLY A 571 -10.30 -11.62 -8.65
CA GLY A 571 -8.91 -11.81 -9.09
C GLY A 571 -8.65 -13.18 -9.71
N GLU A 572 -9.40 -14.22 -9.30
CA GLU A 572 -9.32 -15.58 -9.87
C GLU A 572 -9.86 -15.67 -11.29
N LEU A 573 -10.68 -14.70 -11.73
CA LEU A 573 -11.15 -14.65 -13.11
C LEU A 573 -10.03 -14.12 -14.03
N PRO A 574 -9.65 -14.85 -15.11
CA PRO A 574 -8.72 -14.34 -16.10
C PRO A 574 -9.21 -13.02 -16.74
N ARG A 575 -8.28 -12.12 -17.06
CA ARG A 575 -8.61 -10.79 -17.61
C ARG A 575 -9.61 -10.82 -18.78
N LEU A 576 -9.40 -11.74 -19.73
CA LEU A 576 -10.30 -11.91 -20.88
C LEU A 576 -11.73 -12.32 -20.48
N ARG A 577 -11.85 -13.18 -19.46
CA ARG A 577 -13.16 -13.61 -18.95
C ARG A 577 -13.83 -12.48 -18.17
N ARG A 578 -13.08 -11.75 -17.35
CA ARG A 578 -13.60 -10.56 -16.62
C ARG A 578 -14.20 -9.54 -17.56
N ALA A 579 -13.48 -9.16 -18.62
CA ALA A 579 -13.97 -8.19 -19.61
C ALA A 579 -15.28 -8.62 -20.26
N ARG A 580 -15.43 -9.91 -20.57
CA ARG A 580 -16.69 -10.45 -21.13
C ARG A 580 -17.83 -10.44 -20.12
N VAL A 581 -17.57 -10.84 -18.88
CA VAL A 581 -18.60 -10.78 -17.82
C VAL A 581 -19.02 -9.33 -17.57
N HIS A 582 -18.11 -8.37 -17.58
CA HIS A 582 -18.48 -6.95 -17.49
C HIS A 582 -19.34 -6.49 -18.66
N ALA A 583 -19.07 -6.96 -19.88
CA ALA A 583 -19.91 -6.65 -21.05
C ALA A 583 -21.33 -7.26 -20.96
N GLU A 584 -21.43 -8.49 -20.40
CA GLU A 584 -22.73 -9.13 -20.12
C GLU A 584 -23.49 -8.38 -19.03
N VAL A 585 -22.83 -8.02 -17.92
CA VAL A 585 -23.41 -7.20 -16.84
C VAL A 585 -23.88 -5.86 -17.37
N LEU A 586 -23.09 -5.19 -18.21
CA LEU A 586 -23.49 -3.94 -18.83
C LEU A 586 -24.80 -4.08 -19.59
N THR A 587 -24.97 -5.15 -20.39
CA THR A 587 -26.20 -5.39 -21.15
C THR A 587 -27.42 -5.64 -20.26
N VAL A 588 -27.24 -6.37 -19.13
CA VAL A 588 -28.29 -6.59 -18.14
C VAL A 588 -28.67 -5.27 -17.44
N LEU A 589 -27.69 -4.47 -17.05
CA LEU A 589 -27.93 -3.19 -16.38
C LEU A 589 -28.59 -2.16 -17.28
N GLU A 590 -28.22 -2.06 -18.55
CA GLU A 590 -28.92 -1.17 -19.51
C GLU A 590 -30.42 -1.47 -19.63
N ALA A 591 -30.78 -2.77 -19.55
CA ALA A 591 -32.18 -3.18 -19.61
C ALA A 591 -32.95 -2.94 -18.29
N ARG A 592 -32.28 -3.08 -17.15
CA ARG A 592 -32.91 -3.07 -15.82
C ARG A 592 -32.75 -1.75 -15.06
N ARG A 593 -31.61 -1.06 -15.26
CA ARG A 593 -31.24 0.17 -14.54
C ARG A 593 -30.59 1.18 -15.51
N PRO A 594 -31.31 1.64 -16.54
CA PRO A 594 -30.75 2.52 -17.57
C PRO A 594 -30.26 3.87 -17.04
N ASP A 595 -30.76 4.30 -15.87
CA ASP A 595 -30.45 5.59 -15.24
C ASP A 595 -29.27 5.46 -14.24
N ASP A 596 -28.74 4.27 -13.96
CA ASP A 596 -27.55 4.08 -13.10
C ASP A 596 -26.26 4.28 -13.93
N HIS A 597 -26.04 5.54 -14.36
CA HIS A 597 -24.94 5.87 -15.24
C HIS A 597 -23.56 5.55 -14.63
N ALA A 598 -23.43 5.62 -13.31
CA ALA A 598 -22.18 5.29 -12.60
C ALA A 598 -21.84 3.79 -12.72
N ALA A 599 -22.83 2.90 -12.47
CA ALA A 599 -22.62 1.46 -12.63
C ALA A 599 -22.38 1.09 -14.11
N LEU A 600 -23.17 1.66 -15.02
CA LEU A 600 -23.02 1.44 -16.46
C LEU A 600 -21.62 1.82 -16.95
N ALA A 601 -21.11 3.00 -16.59
CA ALA A 601 -19.77 3.45 -16.98
C ALA A 601 -18.65 2.58 -16.37
N ARG A 602 -18.77 2.18 -15.11
CA ARG A 602 -17.81 1.29 -14.45
C ARG A 602 -17.69 -0.06 -15.19
N HIS A 603 -18.83 -0.68 -15.53
CA HIS A 603 -18.83 -1.96 -16.25
C HIS A 603 -18.41 -1.78 -17.71
N ALA A 604 -18.79 -0.70 -18.37
CA ALA A 604 -18.37 -0.38 -19.72
C ALA A 604 -16.84 -0.23 -19.84
N LEU A 605 -16.23 0.57 -18.97
CA LEU A 605 -14.77 0.77 -18.94
C LEU A 605 -14.02 -0.54 -18.61
N ALA A 606 -14.52 -1.33 -17.66
CA ALA A 606 -13.92 -2.62 -17.29
C ALA A 606 -14.07 -3.69 -18.41
N ALA A 607 -15.10 -3.61 -19.23
CA ALA A 607 -15.26 -4.45 -20.41
C ALA A 607 -14.35 -3.99 -21.57
N GLY A 608 -14.04 -2.69 -21.62
CA GLY A 608 -13.22 -2.09 -22.64
C GLY A 608 -13.76 -2.35 -24.07
N PRO A 609 -12.88 -2.60 -25.06
CA PRO A 609 -13.30 -2.81 -26.46
C PRO A 609 -14.30 -3.96 -26.68
N VAL A 610 -14.41 -4.91 -25.72
CA VAL A 610 -15.35 -6.04 -25.81
C VAL A 610 -16.80 -5.57 -25.82
N ALA A 611 -17.12 -4.48 -25.10
CA ALA A 611 -18.47 -3.90 -25.09
C ALA A 611 -18.76 -2.97 -26.30
N GLY A 612 -17.76 -2.71 -27.14
CA GLY A 612 -17.82 -1.73 -28.23
C GLY A 612 -17.38 -0.34 -27.78
N VAL A 613 -16.35 0.20 -28.45
CA VAL A 613 -15.67 1.44 -28.00
C VAL A 613 -16.64 2.61 -27.87
N ASP A 614 -17.50 2.86 -28.88
CA ASP A 614 -18.43 3.99 -28.80
C ASP A 614 -19.42 3.88 -27.62
N ARG A 615 -19.93 2.67 -27.36
CA ARG A 615 -20.81 2.39 -26.22
C ARG A 615 -20.11 2.68 -24.88
N VAL A 616 -18.85 2.28 -24.75
CA VAL A 616 -18.04 2.57 -23.55
C VAL A 616 -17.86 4.07 -23.35
N LEU A 617 -17.50 4.78 -24.42
CA LEU A 617 -17.29 6.22 -24.38
C LEU A 617 -18.58 6.98 -24.04
N ASP A 618 -19.74 6.57 -24.60
CA ASP A 618 -21.04 7.18 -24.33
C ASP A 618 -21.43 7.06 -22.86
N HIS A 619 -21.23 5.87 -22.23
CA HIS A 619 -21.50 5.68 -20.80
C HIS A 619 -20.53 6.47 -19.93
N ALA A 620 -19.24 6.47 -20.25
CA ALA A 620 -18.24 7.21 -19.49
C ALA A 620 -18.49 8.73 -19.53
N GLU A 621 -18.83 9.28 -20.70
CA GLU A 621 -19.15 10.72 -20.86
C GLU A 621 -20.43 11.11 -20.09
N ARG A 622 -21.49 10.28 -20.11
CA ARG A 622 -22.72 10.55 -19.37
C ARG A 622 -22.47 10.54 -17.86
N ALA A 623 -21.83 9.49 -17.37
CA ALA A 623 -21.50 9.36 -15.95
C ALA A 623 -20.55 10.48 -15.45
N ALA A 624 -19.55 10.85 -16.26
CA ALA A 624 -18.68 11.98 -15.94
C ALA A 624 -19.45 13.31 -15.90
N GLY A 625 -20.41 13.49 -16.82
CA GLY A 625 -21.31 14.65 -16.83
C GLY A 625 -22.21 14.73 -15.60
N GLU A 626 -22.69 13.59 -15.09
CA GLU A 626 -23.43 13.48 -13.83
C GLU A 626 -22.54 13.77 -12.64
N ALA A 627 -21.40 13.12 -12.52
CA ALA A 627 -20.43 13.32 -11.45
C ALA A 627 -20.00 14.80 -11.31
N ARG A 628 -19.92 15.53 -12.44
CA ARG A 628 -19.66 16.99 -12.42
C ARG A 628 -20.84 17.77 -11.84
N ARG A 629 -22.09 17.42 -12.22
CA ARG A 629 -23.32 18.05 -11.69
C ARG A 629 -23.47 17.78 -10.19
N ASP A 630 -23.14 16.57 -9.76
CA ASP A 630 -23.21 16.12 -8.38
C ASP A 630 -22.01 16.58 -7.53
N ARG A 631 -21.09 17.36 -8.15
CA ARG A 631 -19.90 17.93 -7.50
C ARG A 631 -18.89 16.89 -6.99
N VAL A 632 -18.75 15.79 -7.74
CA VAL A 632 -17.76 14.74 -7.49
C VAL A 632 -16.70 14.72 -8.61
N PRO A 633 -15.88 15.77 -8.76
CA PRO A 633 -15.02 15.96 -9.93
C PRO A 633 -13.91 14.91 -10.05
N ARG A 634 -13.48 14.27 -8.94
CA ARG A 634 -12.51 13.18 -8.98
C ARG A 634 -13.03 11.97 -9.72
N THR A 635 -14.27 11.56 -9.44
CA THR A 635 -14.92 10.46 -10.16
C THR A 635 -15.07 10.78 -11.63
N ALA A 636 -15.43 12.03 -11.99
CA ALA A 636 -15.46 12.47 -13.38
C ALA A 636 -14.09 12.35 -14.05
N ALA A 637 -13.00 12.75 -13.38
CA ALA A 637 -11.64 12.64 -13.91
C ALA A 637 -11.22 11.18 -14.13
N GLU A 638 -11.53 10.26 -13.21
CA GLU A 638 -11.25 8.83 -13.35
C GLU A 638 -11.96 8.22 -14.56
N LEU A 639 -13.25 8.51 -14.73
CA LEU A 639 -14.05 8.03 -15.85
C LEU A 639 -13.52 8.55 -17.20
N LEU A 640 -13.17 9.84 -17.27
CA LEU A 640 -12.65 10.46 -18.49
C LEU A 640 -11.24 9.97 -18.82
N THR A 641 -10.41 9.66 -17.80
CA THR A 641 -9.08 9.06 -18.00
C THR A 641 -9.21 7.69 -18.65
N GLY A 642 -10.09 6.82 -18.13
CA GLY A 642 -10.35 5.51 -18.74
C GLY A 642 -10.92 5.61 -20.16
N ALA A 643 -11.77 6.61 -20.43
CA ALA A 643 -12.30 6.86 -21.78
C ALA A 643 -11.20 7.29 -22.76
N LEU A 644 -10.24 8.12 -22.31
CA LEU A 644 -9.13 8.61 -23.14
C LEU A 644 -8.19 7.49 -23.61
N GLU A 645 -8.07 6.40 -22.87
CA GLU A 645 -7.26 5.24 -23.27
C GLU A 645 -7.86 4.50 -24.48
N LEU A 646 -9.17 4.63 -24.70
CA LEU A 646 -9.90 3.89 -25.71
C LEU A 646 -10.26 4.71 -26.95
N VAL A 647 -10.32 6.04 -26.83
CA VAL A 647 -10.78 6.91 -27.92
C VAL A 647 -9.79 6.99 -29.07
N THR A 648 -10.26 6.76 -30.28
CA THR A 648 -9.46 6.86 -31.52
C THR A 648 -9.81 8.10 -32.35
N ASP A 649 -11.06 8.57 -32.28
CA ASP A 649 -11.50 9.79 -32.98
C ASP A 649 -10.82 11.04 -32.37
N PRO A 650 -10.09 11.83 -33.21
CA PRO A 650 -9.34 12.99 -32.69
C PRO A 650 -10.24 14.11 -32.15
N ALA A 651 -11.42 14.32 -32.72
CA ALA A 651 -12.33 15.36 -32.24
C ALA A 651 -12.95 14.98 -30.88
N ARG A 652 -13.38 13.72 -30.74
CA ARG A 652 -13.88 13.19 -29.47
C ARG A 652 -12.76 13.19 -28.38
N ARG A 653 -11.55 12.82 -28.77
CA ARG A 653 -10.39 12.85 -27.86
C ARG A 653 -10.11 14.26 -27.32
N LEU A 654 -10.16 15.28 -28.18
CA LEU A 654 -10.00 16.67 -27.77
C LEU A 654 -11.09 17.08 -26.76
N ARG A 655 -12.35 16.75 -27.02
CA ARG A 655 -13.46 17.04 -26.09
C ARG A 655 -13.27 16.34 -24.74
N LEU A 656 -12.86 15.06 -24.74
CA LEU A 656 -12.59 14.31 -23.52
C LEU A 656 -11.42 14.91 -22.73
N ARG A 657 -10.34 15.38 -23.40
CA ARG A 657 -9.23 16.07 -22.74
C ARG A 657 -9.67 17.37 -22.09
N CYS A 658 -10.48 18.17 -22.79
CA CYS A 658 -11.03 19.41 -22.22
C CYS A 658 -11.92 19.11 -21.01
N ALA A 659 -12.77 18.10 -21.08
CA ALA A 659 -13.61 17.66 -19.97
C ALA A 659 -12.76 17.15 -18.78
N LEU A 660 -11.66 16.44 -19.05
CA LEU A 660 -10.73 15.95 -18.03
C LEU A 660 -9.97 17.11 -17.38
N ALA A 661 -9.49 18.09 -18.16
CA ALA A 661 -8.85 19.31 -17.63
C ALA A 661 -9.79 20.07 -16.68
N SER A 662 -11.07 20.23 -17.10
CA SER A 662 -12.11 20.83 -16.25
C SER A 662 -12.34 20.01 -14.97
N ALA A 663 -12.47 18.69 -15.06
CA ALA A 663 -12.66 17.83 -13.90
C ALA A 663 -11.48 17.92 -12.92
N HIS A 664 -10.25 17.91 -13.42
CA HIS A 664 -9.05 18.11 -12.59
C HIS A 664 -9.01 19.49 -11.92
N SER A 665 -9.39 20.56 -12.63
CA SER A 665 -9.38 21.91 -12.06
C SER A 665 -10.40 22.06 -10.92
N HIS A 666 -11.59 21.47 -11.07
CA HIS A 666 -12.61 21.43 -10.02
C HIS A 666 -12.26 20.51 -8.86
N ALA A 667 -11.41 19.49 -9.09
CA ALA A 667 -10.86 18.63 -8.04
C ALA A 667 -9.68 19.27 -7.29
N GLY A 668 -9.25 20.47 -7.67
CA GLY A 668 -8.08 21.14 -7.10
C GLY A 668 -6.73 20.56 -7.57
N ALA A 669 -6.73 19.72 -8.59
CA ALA A 669 -5.55 19.09 -9.19
C ALA A 669 -5.00 19.99 -10.33
N GLY A 670 -4.37 21.12 -9.97
CA GLY A 670 -3.95 22.15 -10.92
C GLY A 670 -2.93 21.67 -11.96
N ALA A 671 -1.87 20.95 -11.57
CA ALA A 671 -0.84 20.46 -12.48
C ALA A 671 -1.40 19.47 -13.53
N PRO A 672 -2.19 18.43 -13.18
CA PRO A 672 -2.89 17.61 -14.14
C PRO A 672 -3.82 18.41 -15.08
N ALA A 673 -4.58 19.38 -14.55
CA ALA A 673 -5.47 20.22 -15.36
C ALA A 673 -4.71 21.00 -16.44
N VAL A 674 -3.60 21.65 -16.05
CA VAL A 674 -2.72 22.39 -16.99
C VAL A 674 -2.08 21.45 -18.00
N GLY A 675 -1.64 20.26 -17.57
CA GLY A 675 -1.07 19.25 -18.45
C GLY A 675 -2.05 18.79 -19.54
N GLU A 676 -3.32 18.52 -19.19
CA GLU A 676 -4.35 18.15 -20.16
C GLU A 676 -4.72 19.33 -21.07
N ARG A 677 -4.82 20.56 -20.55
CA ARG A 677 -5.00 21.76 -21.37
C ARG A 677 -3.88 21.92 -22.39
N GLY A 678 -2.62 21.74 -21.98
CA GLY A 678 -1.46 21.84 -22.87
C GLY A 678 -1.55 20.84 -24.04
N ARG A 679 -1.96 19.59 -23.74
CA ARG A 679 -2.21 18.57 -24.76
C ARG A 679 -3.39 18.94 -25.67
N ALA A 680 -4.47 19.45 -25.11
CA ALA A 680 -5.65 19.91 -25.86
C ALA A 680 -5.31 21.07 -26.78
N LEU A 681 -4.56 22.08 -26.32
CA LEU A 681 -4.06 23.20 -27.13
C LEU A 681 -3.18 22.73 -28.30
N ALA A 682 -2.27 21.79 -28.05
CA ALA A 682 -1.42 21.21 -29.09
C ALA A 682 -2.21 20.42 -30.13
N GLU A 683 -3.28 19.74 -29.74
CA GLU A 683 -4.21 19.04 -30.64
C GLU A 683 -5.08 20.03 -31.46
N ALA A 684 -5.69 21.03 -30.80
CA ALA A 684 -6.51 22.04 -31.45
C ALA A 684 -5.70 22.89 -32.44
N ALA A 685 -4.44 23.22 -32.12
CA ALA A 685 -3.57 23.99 -33.02
C ALA A 685 -3.30 23.27 -34.35
N ARG A 686 -3.32 21.92 -34.36
CA ARG A 686 -3.13 21.14 -35.60
C ARG A 686 -4.39 21.06 -36.49
N ARG A 687 -5.55 21.33 -35.91
CA ARG A 687 -6.84 21.20 -36.62
C ARG A 687 -7.33 22.53 -37.18
N ASP A 688 -6.77 23.64 -36.76
CA ASP A 688 -7.08 25.03 -37.16
C ASP A 688 -8.59 25.38 -37.06
N ASP A 689 -9.30 24.76 -36.09
CA ASP A 689 -10.69 25.04 -35.77
C ASP A 689 -10.77 26.02 -34.58
N PRO A 690 -11.36 27.20 -34.79
CA PRO A 690 -11.48 28.19 -33.74
C PRO A 690 -12.32 27.76 -32.54
N ALA A 691 -13.35 26.95 -32.75
CA ALA A 691 -14.21 26.48 -31.66
C ALA A 691 -13.45 25.45 -30.78
N GLU A 692 -12.70 24.55 -31.44
CA GLU A 692 -11.84 23.61 -30.70
C GLU A 692 -10.71 24.32 -29.93
N LEU A 693 -10.11 25.35 -30.56
CA LEU A 693 -9.09 26.17 -29.93
C LEU A 693 -9.65 26.91 -28.71
N PHE A 694 -10.87 27.48 -28.81
CA PHE A 694 -11.57 28.13 -27.71
C PHE A 694 -11.83 27.14 -26.57
N ALA A 695 -12.39 25.98 -26.88
CA ALA A 695 -12.63 24.94 -25.87
C ALA A 695 -11.35 24.50 -25.15
N ALA A 696 -10.25 24.29 -25.90
CA ALA A 696 -8.95 23.92 -25.31
C ALA A 696 -8.35 25.04 -24.45
N THR A 697 -8.60 26.30 -24.80
CA THR A 697 -8.08 27.47 -24.07
C THR A 697 -8.82 27.68 -22.75
N THR A 698 -10.14 27.43 -22.72
CA THR A 698 -11.02 27.75 -21.60
C THR A 698 -11.38 26.54 -20.72
N CYS A 699 -10.81 25.37 -20.98
CA CYS A 699 -11.19 24.12 -20.29
C CYS A 699 -10.74 24.03 -18.82
N VAL A 700 -9.81 24.87 -18.35
CA VAL A 700 -9.46 24.99 -16.92
C VAL A 700 -10.35 26.07 -16.32
N ASP A 701 -11.57 25.69 -15.99
CA ASP A 701 -12.66 26.57 -15.56
C ASP A 701 -13.00 26.51 -14.06
N GLY A 702 -12.27 25.69 -13.30
CA GLY A 702 -12.41 25.55 -11.85
C GLY A 702 -11.60 26.59 -11.07
N PRO A 703 -11.77 26.63 -9.74
CA PRO A 703 -11.09 27.59 -8.87
C PRO A 703 -9.57 27.38 -8.90
N VAL A 704 -8.85 28.46 -9.14
CA VAL A 704 -7.38 28.49 -9.09
C VAL A 704 -6.97 28.91 -7.68
N THR A 705 -6.59 27.95 -6.86
CA THR A 705 -6.19 28.15 -5.46
C THR A 705 -4.68 28.24 -5.26
N PHE A 706 -3.88 27.75 -6.22
CA PHE A 706 -2.43 27.80 -6.28
C PHE A 706 -1.95 28.22 -7.67
N ALA A 707 -0.71 28.69 -7.77
CA ALA A 707 -0.11 29.04 -9.05
C ALA A 707 -0.16 27.85 -10.04
N LEU A 708 -0.67 28.09 -11.22
CA LEU A 708 -0.84 27.07 -12.26
C LEU A 708 0.48 26.69 -12.95
N ALA A 709 1.49 27.59 -12.92
CA ALA A 709 2.79 27.38 -13.54
C ALA A 709 3.85 26.98 -12.52
N GLU A 710 4.61 25.94 -12.81
CA GLU A 710 5.82 25.60 -12.06
C GLU A 710 6.90 26.63 -12.30
N ASN A 711 7.64 27.00 -11.24
CA ASN A 711 8.76 27.96 -11.32
C ASN A 711 8.42 29.35 -11.90
N GLY A 712 7.12 29.70 -12.00
CA GLY A 712 6.68 31.01 -12.50
C GLY A 712 6.99 31.21 -14.00
N GLU A 713 7.03 30.16 -14.80
CA GLU A 713 7.16 30.26 -16.24
C GLU A 713 5.87 30.78 -16.89
N LEU A 714 6.02 31.53 -18.00
CA LEU A 714 4.87 31.98 -18.77
C LEU A 714 4.29 30.82 -19.61
N ASP A 715 2.98 30.61 -19.52
CA ASP A 715 2.27 29.67 -20.40
C ASP A 715 2.11 30.29 -21.80
N ARG A 716 3.21 30.32 -22.57
CA ARG A 716 3.23 30.92 -23.90
C ARG A 716 2.21 30.29 -24.87
N PRO A 717 2.01 28.94 -24.93
CA PRO A 717 0.98 28.34 -25.76
C PRO A 717 -0.41 28.88 -25.47
N LEU A 718 -0.76 29.10 -24.22
CA LEU A 718 -2.05 29.66 -23.81
C LEU A 718 -2.14 31.14 -24.18
N ILE A 719 -1.10 31.93 -23.93
CA ILE A 719 -1.06 33.36 -24.27
C ILE A 719 -1.24 33.57 -25.79
N ASP A 720 -0.54 32.78 -26.59
CA ASP A 720 -0.61 32.85 -28.05
C ASP A 720 -1.99 32.40 -28.57
N ALA A 721 -2.57 31.35 -28.00
CA ALA A 721 -3.91 30.88 -28.33
C ALA A 721 -4.98 31.94 -28.04
N VAL A 722 -4.94 32.53 -26.83
CA VAL A 722 -5.83 33.64 -26.45
C VAL A 722 -5.63 34.84 -27.38
N GLY A 723 -4.39 35.20 -27.72
CA GLY A 723 -4.10 36.30 -28.66
C GLY A 723 -4.75 36.09 -30.03
N ARG A 724 -4.69 34.87 -30.56
CA ARG A 724 -5.34 34.53 -31.86
C ARG A 724 -6.87 34.62 -31.79
N LEU A 725 -7.46 34.16 -30.68
CA LEU A 725 -8.93 34.20 -30.50
C LEU A 725 -9.43 35.62 -30.29
N LEU A 726 -8.76 36.45 -29.48
CA LEU A 726 -9.15 37.86 -29.23
C LEU A 726 -9.05 38.75 -30.45
N GLY A 727 -8.31 38.33 -31.50
CA GLY A 727 -8.29 38.98 -32.79
C GLY A 727 -9.58 38.77 -33.65
N ARG A 728 -10.56 38.00 -33.16
CA ARG A 728 -11.85 37.71 -33.82
C ARG A 728 -12.98 38.48 -33.15
N GLU A 729 -14.11 38.57 -33.84
CA GLU A 729 -15.34 39.01 -33.21
C GLU A 729 -15.88 37.91 -32.32
N LEU A 730 -16.05 38.20 -31.03
CA LEU A 730 -16.52 37.29 -30.00
C LEU A 730 -17.54 37.99 -29.11
N PRO A 731 -18.51 37.24 -28.53
CA PRO A 731 -19.37 37.72 -27.45
C PRO A 731 -18.55 38.23 -26.25
N ASP A 732 -19.12 39.14 -25.47
CA ASP A 732 -18.41 39.72 -24.32
C ASP A 732 -18.08 38.71 -23.23
N ASP A 733 -18.95 37.75 -22.99
CA ASP A 733 -18.75 36.64 -22.07
C ASP A 733 -17.56 35.71 -22.48
N ASP A 734 -17.47 35.35 -23.74
CA ASP A 734 -16.35 34.59 -24.28
C ASP A 734 -15.04 35.39 -24.22
N ARG A 735 -15.11 36.67 -24.52
CA ARG A 735 -13.96 37.57 -24.40
C ARG A 735 -13.50 37.71 -22.93
N ALA A 736 -14.43 37.77 -21.97
CA ALA A 736 -14.15 37.80 -20.56
C ALA A 736 -13.44 36.53 -20.09
N ARG A 737 -13.92 35.36 -20.54
CA ARG A 737 -13.27 34.06 -20.23
C ARG A 737 -11.83 34.02 -20.74
N LEU A 738 -11.59 34.40 -21.98
CA LEU A 738 -10.26 34.41 -22.59
C LEU A 738 -9.30 35.36 -21.85
N LEU A 739 -9.77 36.54 -21.49
CA LEU A 739 -8.96 37.52 -20.73
C LEU A 739 -8.62 36.99 -19.34
N ALA A 740 -9.58 36.35 -18.63
CA ALA A 740 -9.32 35.73 -17.34
C ALA A 740 -8.25 34.61 -17.47
N MET A 741 -8.35 33.76 -18.49
CA MET A 741 -7.33 32.72 -18.74
C MET A 741 -5.94 33.32 -19.00
N ARG A 742 -5.86 34.40 -19.76
CA ARG A 742 -4.60 35.06 -20.05
C ARG A 742 -4.05 35.79 -18.83
N ALA A 743 -4.89 36.32 -17.94
CA ALA A 743 -4.48 36.93 -16.68
C ALA A 743 -3.77 35.89 -15.79
N PHE A 744 -4.28 34.65 -15.68
CA PHE A 744 -3.58 33.57 -14.98
C PHE A 744 -2.23 33.21 -15.63
N ALA A 745 -2.15 33.25 -16.97
CA ALA A 745 -0.93 32.91 -17.69
C ALA A 745 0.17 33.99 -17.58
N TRP A 746 -0.18 35.25 -17.37
CA TRP A 746 0.77 36.34 -17.13
C TRP A 746 1.39 36.32 -15.73
N HIS A 747 0.66 35.85 -14.74
CA HIS A 747 1.11 35.80 -13.36
C HIS A 747 2.17 34.70 -13.14
N PRO A 748 3.26 34.92 -12.37
CA PRO A 748 3.62 36.17 -11.66
C PRO A 748 4.59 37.08 -12.45
N ARG A 749 4.99 36.74 -13.67
CA ARG A 749 6.08 37.41 -14.41
C ARG A 749 5.69 38.79 -14.97
N GLU A 750 4.44 38.95 -15.35
CA GLU A 750 3.92 40.15 -16.01
C GLU A 750 2.67 40.70 -15.25
N PRO A 751 2.83 41.10 -13.99
CA PRO A 751 1.70 41.42 -13.10
C PRO A 751 0.81 42.58 -13.60
N GLU A 752 1.37 43.57 -14.29
CA GLU A 752 0.61 44.70 -14.85
C GLU A 752 -0.31 44.24 -16.02
N ARG A 753 0.18 43.29 -16.84
CA ARG A 753 -0.64 42.68 -17.88
C ARG A 753 -1.72 41.76 -17.32
N ALA A 754 -1.40 41.01 -16.28
CA ALA A 754 -2.35 40.16 -15.57
C ALA A 754 -3.50 41.04 -15.00
N GLU A 755 -3.17 42.15 -14.36
CA GLU A 755 -4.16 43.10 -13.80
C GLU A 755 -5.00 43.72 -14.91
N ALA A 756 -4.38 44.21 -16.00
CA ALA A 756 -5.13 44.82 -17.11
C ALA A 756 -6.13 43.88 -17.76
N ASP A 757 -5.75 42.60 -17.96
CA ASP A 757 -6.61 41.56 -18.49
C ASP A 757 -7.73 41.19 -17.52
N ALA A 758 -7.42 41.05 -16.21
CA ALA A 758 -8.42 40.72 -15.19
C ALA A 758 -9.46 41.87 -15.04
N ASP A 759 -9.02 43.12 -15.08
CA ASP A 759 -9.90 44.27 -15.04
C ASP A 759 -10.78 44.37 -16.29
N ALA A 760 -10.23 44.10 -17.45
CA ALA A 760 -11.00 44.04 -18.71
C ALA A 760 -12.02 42.93 -18.68
N ALA A 761 -11.65 41.74 -18.19
CA ALA A 761 -12.56 40.63 -18.00
C ALA A 761 -13.72 40.96 -17.06
N LEU A 762 -13.42 41.61 -15.93
CA LEU A 762 -14.44 42.01 -14.94
C LEU A 762 -15.45 43.00 -15.50
N ARG A 763 -15.02 43.94 -16.37
CA ARG A 763 -15.94 44.90 -17.04
C ARG A 763 -16.86 44.24 -18.07
N LEU A 764 -16.46 43.11 -18.67
CA LEU A 764 -17.21 42.39 -19.69
C LEU A 764 -18.10 41.29 -19.13
N ALA A 765 -17.75 40.73 -17.94
CA ALA A 765 -18.51 39.68 -17.31
C ALA A 765 -19.92 40.17 -16.91
N PRO A 766 -21.00 39.53 -17.37
CA PRO A 766 -22.35 39.91 -17.01
C PRO A 766 -22.68 39.58 -15.57
N ASP A 767 -23.59 40.36 -14.97
CA ASP A 767 -24.01 40.20 -13.56
C ASP A 767 -24.88 38.96 -13.34
N ASP A 768 -25.51 38.42 -14.41
CA ASP A 768 -26.42 37.28 -14.37
C ASP A 768 -25.72 35.92 -14.65
N ASP A 769 -24.39 35.90 -14.88
CA ASP A 769 -23.57 34.67 -14.92
C ASP A 769 -22.62 34.58 -13.71
N PRO A 770 -23.09 34.06 -12.54
CA PRO A 770 -22.27 33.96 -11.35
C PRO A 770 -21.05 33.04 -11.53
N ALA A 771 -21.11 32.06 -12.42
CA ALA A 771 -19.99 31.16 -12.68
C ALA A 771 -18.84 31.89 -13.38
N LEU A 772 -19.14 32.68 -14.41
CA LEU A 772 -18.16 33.51 -15.10
C LEU A 772 -17.60 34.59 -14.16
N ARG A 773 -18.46 35.24 -13.34
CA ARG A 773 -18.00 36.22 -12.34
C ARG A 773 -17.03 35.60 -11.34
N CYS A 774 -17.30 34.38 -10.86
CA CYS A 774 -16.36 33.66 -9.99
C CYS A 774 -14.99 33.50 -10.63
N LEU A 775 -14.96 33.05 -11.89
CA LEU A 775 -13.71 32.86 -12.65
C LEU A 775 -12.94 34.16 -12.81
N VAL A 776 -13.62 35.24 -13.16
CA VAL A 776 -13.00 36.58 -13.39
C VAL A 776 -12.51 37.18 -12.08
N LEU A 777 -13.29 37.08 -11.00
CA LEU A 777 -12.87 37.52 -9.67
C LEU A 777 -11.69 36.70 -9.15
N ASN A 778 -11.62 35.39 -9.48
CA ASN A 778 -10.45 34.56 -9.15
C ASN A 778 -9.22 35.00 -9.97
N ALA A 779 -9.34 35.36 -11.23
CA ALA A 779 -8.23 35.94 -11.99
C ALA A 779 -7.79 37.30 -11.40
N ARG A 780 -8.74 38.12 -10.96
CA ARG A 780 -8.47 39.38 -10.26
C ARG A 780 -7.73 39.12 -8.94
N PHE A 781 -8.15 38.14 -8.14
CA PHE A 781 -7.45 37.74 -6.91
C PHE A 781 -5.95 37.54 -7.16
N TRP A 782 -5.59 36.73 -8.16
CA TRP A 782 -4.20 36.45 -8.50
C TRP A 782 -3.44 37.69 -8.94
N SER A 783 -4.06 38.59 -9.70
CA SER A 783 -3.43 39.84 -10.14
C SER A 783 -3.16 40.83 -9.01
N LEU A 784 -3.90 40.73 -7.88
CA LEU A 784 -3.73 41.54 -6.70
C LEU A 784 -2.71 41.01 -5.69
N LEU A 785 -2.08 39.84 -5.91
CA LEU A 785 -1.07 39.28 -5.02
C LEU A 785 0.27 40.04 -5.14
N ARG A 786 0.23 41.34 -4.96
CA ARG A 786 1.34 42.30 -5.01
C ARG A 786 1.30 43.19 -3.78
N PRO A 787 2.47 43.63 -3.28
CA PRO A 787 2.54 44.43 -2.05
C PRO A 787 1.67 45.67 -2.02
N ASP A 788 1.59 46.42 -3.12
CA ASP A 788 0.86 47.65 -3.27
C ASP A 788 -0.68 47.45 -3.39
N ARG A 789 -1.17 46.23 -3.60
CA ARG A 789 -2.61 45.94 -3.84
C ARG A 789 -3.28 45.13 -2.73
N TRP A 790 -2.58 44.66 -1.73
CA TRP A 790 -3.13 43.78 -0.69
C TRP A 790 -4.27 44.38 0.12
N HIS A 791 -4.36 45.71 0.19
CA HIS A 791 -5.46 46.41 0.85
C HIS A 791 -6.83 46.17 0.18
N GLU A 792 -6.86 45.70 -1.09
CA GLU A 792 -8.08 45.41 -1.85
C GLU A 792 -8.61 43.98 -1.60
N LEU A 793 -7.80 43.08 -1.06
CA LEU A 793 -8.12 41.65 -0.95
C LEU A 793 -9.36 41.36 -0.06
N ASP A 794 -9.64 42.16 0.98
CA ASP A 794 -10.83 41.94 1.82
C ASP A 794 -12.13 42.23 1.08
N ALA A 795 -12.16 43.34 0.33
CA ALA A 795 -13.32 43.72 -0.49
C ALA A 795 -13.56 42.69 -1.61
N LEU A 796 -12.49 42.30 -2.34
CA LEU A 796 -12.56 41.25 -3.35
C LEU A 796 -13.03 39.94 -2.77
N GLY A 797 -12.45 39.52 -1.63
CA GLY A 797 -12.82 38.26 -0.98
C GLY A 797 -14.27 38.22 -0.54
N THR A 798 -14.81 39.37 -0.06
CA THR A 798 -16.20 39.51 0.33
C THR A 798 -17.14 39.42 -0.89
N GLU A 799 -16.82 40.08 -2.00
CA GLU A 799 -17.57 39.97 -3.25
C GLU A 799 -17.54 38.53 -3.80
N LEU A 800 -16.35 37.91 -3.86
CA LEU A 800 -16.20 36.55 -4.34
C LEU A 800 -16.99 35.55 -3.50
N LEU A 801 -17.05 35.70 -2.17
CA LEU A 801 -17.86 34.86 -1.30
C LEU A 801 -19.35 34.97 -1.64
N ALA A 802 -19.88 36.17 -1.88
CA ALA A 802 -21.28 36.36 -2.25
C ALA A 802 -21.60 35.71 -3.59
N VAL A 803 -20.79 35.99 -4.62
CA VAL A 803 -21.01 35.40 -5.97
C VAL A 803 -20.80 33.90 -5.97
N ALA A 804 -19.86 33.38 -5.20
CA ALA A 804 -19.61 31.93 -5.10
C ALA A 804 -20.76 31.19 -4.38
N GLU A 805 -21.46 31.84 -3.47
CA GLU A 805 -22.69 31.32 -2.84
C GLU A 805 -23.80 31.18 -3.88
N GLU A 806 -24.03 32.21 -4.72
CA GLU A 806 -25.02 32.20 -5.81
C GLU A 806 -24.67 31.12 -6.87
N ALA A 807 -23.38 31.00 -7.23
CA ALA A 807 -22.88 29.97 -8.16
C ALA A 807 -22.90 28.57 -7.54
N GLY A 808 -23.09 28.45 -6.23
CA GLY A 808 -22.94 27.20 -5.50
C GLY A 808 -21.56 26.60 -5.61
N SER A 809 -20.50 27.40 -5.77
CA SER A 809 -19.13 26.96 -5.99
C SER A 809 -18.33 27.04 -4.69
N TRP A 810 -18.20 25.89 -4.00
CA TRP A 810 -17.39 25.80 -2.76
C TRP A 810 -15.93 26.20 -2.98
N GLY A 811 -15.32 25.80 -4.09
CA GLY A 811 -13.92 26.10 -4.37
C GLY A 811 -13.64 27.60 -4.54
N HIS A 812 -14.55 28.36 -5.14
CA HIS A 812 -14.43 29.82 -5.20
C HIS A 812 -14.71 30.48 -3.84
N ARG A 813 -15.54 29.88 -2.96
CA ARG A 813 -15.62 30.31 -1.56
C ARG A 813 -14.27 30.18 -0.85
N VAL A 814 -13.55 29.08 -1.08
CA VAL A 814 -12.18 28.89 -0.55
C VAL A 814 -11.24 29.99 -1.04
N VAL A 815 -11.30 30.38 -2.33
CA VAL A 815 -10.52 31.51 -2.85
C VAL A 815 -10.90 32.83 -2.16
N GLY A 816 -12.19 33.08 -1.95
CA GLY A 816 -12.66 34.24 -1.21
C GLY A 816 -12.17 34.26 0.24
N ARG A 817 -12.19 33.13 0.93
CA ARG A 817 -11.60 32.95 2.28
C ARG A 817 -10.09 33.21 2.26
N HIS A 818 -9.39 32.68 1.25
CA HIS A 818 -7.95 32.90 1.09
C HIS A 818 -7.61 34.39 0.87
N ALA A 819 -8.36 35.10 0.06
CA ALA A 819 -8.18 36.56 -0.11
C ALA A 819 -8.29 37.30 1.21
N ARG A 820 -9.33 37.03 2.01
CA ARG A 820 -9.52 37.61 3.34
C ARG A 820 -8.47 37.18 4.35
N PHE A 821 -8.02 35.93 4.27
CA PHE A 821 -6.91 35.43 5.07
C PHE A 821 -5.61 36.19 4.79
N LEU A 822 -5.26 36.39 3.51
CA LEU A 822 -4.06 37.16 3.13
C LEU A 822 -4.17 38.61 3.54
N HIS A 823 -5.37 39.22 3.45
CA HIS A 823 -5.60 40.57 3.97
C HIS A 823 -5.36 40.66 5.49
N ALA A 824 -5.84 39.66 6.26
CA ALA A 824 -5.60 39.58 7.69
C ALA A 824 -4.10 39.43 8.01
N CYS A 825 -3.38 38.58 7.25
CA CYS A 825 -1.91 38.46 7.35
C CYS A 825 -1.20 39.78 7.02
N TYR A 826 -1.65 40.49 6.00
CA TYR A 826 -1.16 41.85 5.67
C TYR A 826 -1.33 42.85 6.83
N ARG A 827 -2.47 42.77 7.54
CA ARG A 827 -2.76 43.59 8.73
C ARG A 827 -2.03 43.06 9.99
N GLU A 828 -1.30 41.98 9.91
CA GLU A 828 -0.73 41.22 11.04
C GLU A 828 -1.80 40.79 12.09
N ASP A 829 -3.06 40.72 11.67
CA ASP A 829 -4.16 40.15 12.48
C ASP A 829 -4.25 38.65 12.30
N PHE A 830 -3.30 37.96 12.93
CA PHE A 830 -3.23 36.47 12.83
C PHE A 830 -4.42 35.78 13.51
N ALA A 831 -5.16 36.47 14.41
CA ALA A 831 -6.39 35.93 14.97
C ALA A 831 -7.49 35.89 13.92
N ALA A 832 -7.68 36.96 13.15
CA ALA A 832 -8.62 36.97 12.02
C ALA A 832 -8.18 35.99 10.92
N ALA A 833 -6.88 35.86 10.64
CA ALA A 833 -6.35 34.92 9.68
C ALA A 833 -6.71 33.46 10.07
N ARG A 834 -6.53 33.06 11.34
CA ARG A 834 -6.94 31.77 11.87
C ARG A 834 -8.43 31.46 11.67
N VAL A 835 -9.30 32.47 11.89
CA VAL A 835 -10.75 32.30 11.67
C VAL A 835 -11.05 32.01 10.21
N GLN A 836 -10.40 32.67 9.24
CA GLN A 836 -10.61 32.40 7.81
C GLN A 836 -10.08 31.00 7.43
N ALA A 837 -8.92 30.61 7.97
CA ALA A 837 -8.34 29.31 7.76
C ALA A 837 -9.24 28.16 8.29
N ALA A 838 -9.70 28.28 9.54
CA ALA A 838 -10.58 27.30 10.17
C ALA A 838 -11.94 27.18 9.44
N THR A 839 -12.49 28.33 8.99
CA THR A 839 -13.75 28.33 8.24
C THR A 839 -13.57 27.65 6.88
N ALA A 840 -12.47 27.93 6.17
CA ALA A 840 -12.19 27.28 4.88
C ALA A 840 -12.06 25.76 5.02
N LEU A 841 -11.41 25.29 6.10
CA LEU A 841 -11.30 23.85 6.40
C LEU A 841 -12.66 23.20 6.68
N SER A 842 -13.55 23.90 7.42
CA SER A 842 -14.88 23.39 7.75
C SER A 842 -15.85 23.40 6.56
N GLU A 843 -15.64 24.25 5.58
CA GLU A 843 -16.46 24.35 4.36
C GLU A 843 -15.99 23.40 3.24
N ALA A 844 -14.79 22.81 3.36
CA ALA A 844 -14.24 21.92 2.33
C ALA A 844 -14.88 20.53 2.39
N PRO A 845 -15.39 20.01 1.26
CA PRO A 845 -15.91 18.65 1.20
C PRO A 845 -14.85 17.60 1.49
N ASP A 846 -15.26 16.45 2.05
CA ASP A 846 -14.39 15.30 2.25
C ASP A 846 -13.66 14.90 0.96
N GLY A 847 -12.35 14.72 1.04
CA GLY A 847 -11.50 14.36 -0.10
C GLY A 847 -11.05 15.50 -1.03
N GLN A 848 -11.48 16.77 -0.81
CA GLN A 848 -11.04 17.93 -1.58
C GLN A 848 -10.20 18.94 -0.76
N LEU A 849 -9.71 18.51 0.38
CA LEU A 849 -8.98 19.32 1.36
C LEU A 849 -7.58 19.79 0.90
N ALA A 850 -6.94 19.16 -0.10
CA ALA A 850 -5.56 19.46 -0.46
C ALA A 850 -5.29 20.95 -0.75
N ALA A 851 -6.20 21.61 -1.47
CA ALA A 851 -6.07 23.03 -1.79
C ALA A 851 -6.13 23.95 -0.56
N VAL A 852 -6.95 23.58 0.44
CA VAL A 852 -7.11 24.33 1.70
C VAL A 852 -5.96 24.00 2.65
N LEU A 853 -5.62 22.71 2.79
CA LEU A 853 -4.49 22.27 3.61
C LEU A 853 -3.19 22.92 3.19
N GLY A 854 -3.00 23.16 1.88
CA GLY A 854 -1.79 23.76 1.34
C GLY A 854 -1.39 25.07 2.03
N TRP A 855 -2.31 26.02 2.21
CA TRP A 855 -1.99 27.30 2.86
C TRP A 855 -2.31 27.33 4.36
N THR A 856 -3.21 26.52 4.87
CA THR A 856 -3.53 26.48 6.31
C THR A 856 -2.44 25.80 7.13
N SER A 857 -1.85 24.70 6.63
CA SER A 857 -0.76 23.99 7.31
C SER A 857 0.53 24.82 7.33
N VAL A 858 0.85 25.50 6.22
CA VAL A 858 2.00 26.41 6.17
C VAL A 858 1.83 27.60 7.12
N PHE A 859 0.61 28.09 7.28
CA PHE A 859 0.32 29.17 8.22
C PHE A 859 0.57 28.76 9.68
N ALA A 860 0.23 27.54 10.08
CA ALA A 860 0.55 27.01 11.40
C ALA A 860 2.07 27.00 11.66
N ALA A 861 2.87 26.65 10.62
CA ALA A 861 4.33 26.69 10.70
C ALA A 861 4.87 28.14 10.83
N LEU A 862 4.26 29.10 10.13
CA LEU A 862 4.58 30.53 10.29
C LEU A 862 4.29 30.99 11.72
N GLU A 863 3.12 30.65 12.29
CA GLU A 863 2.77 30.98 13.67
C GLU A 863 3.75 30.38 14.68
N ALA A 864 4.19 29.15 14.48
CA ALA A 864 5.23 28.52 15.31
C ALA A 864 6.56 29.28 15.19
N THR A 865 6.93 29.73 13.98
CA THR A 865 8.14 30.56 13.74
C THR A 865 8.07 31.86 14.49
N LEU A 866 6.94 32.61 14.39
CA LEU A 866 6.71 33.85 15.08
C LEU A 866 6.71 33.71 16.61
N ALA A 867 6.28 32.57 17.11
CA ALA A 867 6.30 32.23 18.54
C ALA A 867 7.67 31.74 19.05
N GLY A 868 8.69 31.64 18.19
CA GLY A 868 10.02 31.15 18.54
C GLY A 868 10.11 29.63 18.75
N ARG A 869 9.06 28.87 18.39
CA ARG A 869 9.01 27.39 18.48
C ARG A 869 9.59 26.78 17.18
N TYR A 870 10.88 26.99 16.97
CA TYR A 870 11.54 26.69 15.70
C TYR A 870 11.57 25.20 15.33
N ASP A 871 11.74 24.30 16.31
CA ASP A 871 11.74 22.84 16.05
C ASP A 871 10.34 22.34 15.64
N GLU A 872 9.29 22.95 16.19
CA GLU A 872 7.91 22.70 15.78
C GLU A 872 7.65 23.23 14.37
N ALA A 873 8.10 24.46 14.09
CA ALA A 873 7.96 25.08 12.77
C ALA A 873 8.64 24.24 11.67
N GLU A 874 9.86 23.78 11.93
CA GLU A 874 10.60 22.94 10.99
C GLU A 874 9.89 21.63 10.70
N ARG A 875 9.39 20.93 11.74
CA ARG A 875 8.61 19.70 11.57
C ARG A 875 7.33 19.94 10.75
N LEU A 876 6.64 21.05 11.00
CA LEU A 876 5.43 21.40 10.25
C LEU A 876 5.72 21.69 8.78
N TYR A 877 6.80 22.42 8.44
CA TYR A 877 7.17 22.66 7.03
C TYR A 877 7.60 21.39 6.32
N LEU A 878 8.41 20.53 6.97
CA LEU A 878 8.83 19.26 6.37
C LEU A 878 7.66 18.28 6.19
N GLY A 879 6.79 18.17 7.19
CA GLY A 879 5.57 17.35 7.12
C GLY A 879 4.63 17.84 6.01
N PHE A 880 4.43 19.16 5.90
CA PHE A 880 3.69 19.77 4.80
C PHE A 880 4.29 19.39 3.44
N GLY A 881 5.61 19.52 3.29
CA GLY A 881 6.30 19.22 2.02
C GLY A 881 6.08 17.78 1.57
N ALA A 882 6.22 16.82 2.49
CA ALA A 882 6.02 15.41 2.22
C ALA A 882 4.55 15.11 1.84
N GLU A 883 3.60 15.54 2.67
CA GLU A 883 2.16 15.31 2.45
C GLU A 883 1.64 15.94 1.15
N MET A 884 2.02 17.20 0.87
CA MET A 884 1.51 17.91 -0.30
C MET A 884 2.17 17.43 -1.60
N THR A 885 3.42 16.95 -1.54
CA THR A 885 4.05 16.30 -2.70
C THR A 885 3.34 14.99 -3.04
N GLU A 886 3.01 14.17 -2.04
CA GLU A 886 2.24 12.95 -2.21
C GLU A 886 0.84 13.22 -2.80
N ARG A 887 0.21 14.32 -2.40
CA ARG A 887 -1.09 14.77 -2.93
C ARG A 887 -1.00 15.46 -4.31
N GLY A 888 0.21 15.60 -4.88
CA GLY A 888 0.45 16.19 -6.20
C GLY A 888 0.26 17.72 -6.24
N LEU A 889 0.43 18.43 -5.12
CA LEU A 889 0.37 19.89 -5.09
C LEU A 889 1.61 20.49 -5.76
N ALA A 890 1.39 21.22 -6.85
CA ALA A 890 2.46 21.97 -7.49
C ALA A 890 3.11 22.96 -6.50
N ASN A 891 4.45 23.07 -6.54
CA ASN A 891 5.22 23.99 -5.70
C ASN A 891 5.22 23.69 -4.18
N ALA A 892 4.78 22.53 -3.71
CA ALA A 892 4.85 22.15 -2.29
C ALA A 892 6.30 22.25 -1.76
N SER A 893 7.29 21.80 -2.54
CA SER A 893 8.71 21.92 -2.21
C SER A 893 9.15 23.39 -2.07
N VAL A 894 8.63 24.31 -2.90
CA VAL A 894 8.97 25.74 -2.83
C VAL A 894 8.47 26.37 -1.54
N LEU A 895 7.22 26.06 -1.15
CA LEU A 895 6.63 26.56 0.10
C LEU A 895 7.40 26.05 1.33
N THR A 896 7.74 24.76 1.35
CA THR A 896 8.58 24.15 2.39
C THR A 896 9.93 24.88 2.49
N PHE A 897 10.56 25.08 1.36
CA PHE A 897 11.86 25.70 1.25
C PHE A 897 11.88 27.16 1.74
N VAL A 898 10.91 27.97 1.30
CA VAL A 898 10.77 29.36 1.77
C VAL A 898 10.52 29.41 3.29
N GLY A 899 9.73 28.46 3.80
CA GLY A 899 9.50 28.32 5.24
C GLY A 899 10.79 28.00 6.02
N LEU A 900 11.58 27.06 5.54
CA LEU A 900 12.86 26.70 6.17
C LEU A 900 13.87 27.84 6.15
N ILE A 901 13.90 28.68 5.09
CA ILE A 901 14.73 29.89 5.06
C ILE A 901 14.31 30.80 6.20
N GLY A 902 13.02 31.05 6.41
CA GLY A 902 12.52 31.88 7.52
C GLY A 902 12.94 31.34 8.89
N VAL A 903 12.75 30.04 9.12
CA VAL A 903 13.14 29.39 10.39
C VAL A 903 14.64 29.49 10.64
N ARG A 904 15.47 29.11 9.66
CA ARG A 904 16.94 29.16 9.80
C ARG A 904 17.47 30.58 9.92
N HIS A 905 16.85 31.55 9.22
CA HIS A 905 17.17 32.94 9.36
C HIS A 905 16.92 33.41 10.80
N ALA A 906 15.72 33.14 11.36
CA ALA A 906 15.36 33.51 12.72
C ALA A 906 16.26 32.86 13.79
N GLN A 907 16.79 31.69 13.55
CA GLN A 907 17.79 31.01 14.39
C GLN A 907 19.21 31.56 14.22
N GLY A 908 19.49 32.39 13.22
CA GLY A 908 20.87 32.82 12.85
C GLY A 908 21.68 31.69 12.19
N ARG A 909 21.03 30.69 11.64
CA ARG A 909 21.61 29.47 11.08
C ARG A 909 21.35 29.30 9.57
N LEU A 910 21.09 30.40 8.87
CA LEU A 910 20.77 30.34 7.42
C LEU A 910 21.88 29.63 6.61
N GLY A 911 23.13 29.72 7.06
CA GLY A 911 24.27 29.06 6.45
C GLY A 911 24.18 27.54 6.40
N ASP A 912 23.40 26.90 7.31
CA ASP A 912 23.22 25.46 7.34
C ASP A 912 22.45 24.95 6.10
N LEU A 913 21.69 25.83 5.43
CA LEU A 913 20.96 25.49 4.21
C LEU A 913 21.82 25.52 2.93
N ALA A 914 23.09 25.95 2.99
CA ALA A 914 23.93 26.08 1.80
C ALA A 914 24.07 24.79 0.98
N PRO A 915 24.21 23.57 1.57
CA PRO A 915 24.27 22.33 0.78
C PRO A 915 22.95 22.02 0.05
N MET A 916 21.81 22.24 0.71
CA MET A 916 20.49 22.02 0.12
C MET A 916 20.24 23.03 -1.02
N LEU A 917 20.59 24.29 -0.80
CA LEU A 917 20.44 25.36 -1.78
C LEU A 917 21.38 25.20 -2.99
N ALA A 918 22.54 24.56 -2.81
CA ALA A 918 23.40 24.17 -3.90
C ALA A 918 22.73 23.16 -4.85
N ALA A 919 22.05 22.17 -4.30
CA ALA A 919 21.31 21.17 -5.08
C ALA A 919 20.12 21.81 -5.82
N GLU A 920 19.36 22.70 -5.14
CA GLU A 920 18.27 23.45 -5.78
C GLU A 920 18.79 24.40 -6.89
N TYR A 921 19.93 25.06 -6.67
CA TYR A 921 20.55 25.91 -7.68
C TYR A 921 20.99 25.12 -8.90
N ALA A 922 21.55 23.92 -8.72
CA ALA A 922 21.91 23.02 -9.82
C ALA A 922 20.70 22.60 -10.67
N THR A 923 19.52 22.49 -10.05
CA THR A 923 18.28 22.03 -10.71
C THR A 923 17.47 23.20 -11.29
N ARG A 924 17.32 24.30 -10.54
CA ARG A 924 16.42 25.44 -10.86
C ARG A 924 17.18 26.66 -11.38
N GLY A 925 18.51 26.65 -11.35
CA GLY A 925 19.34 27.75 -11.84
C GLY A 925 19.16 29.05 -11.05
N GLU A 926 19.16 30.15 -11.77
CA GLU A 926 19.21 31.52 -11.21
C GLU A 926 17.98 31.94 -10.40
N VAL A 927 16.87 31.21 -10.50
CA VAL A 927 15.64 31.49 -9.72
C VAL A 927 15.86 31.42 -8.21
N VAL A 928 16.81 30.60 -7.75
CA VAL A 928 17.15 30.44 -6.33
C VAL A 928 18.48 31.11 -5.96
N ALA A 929 19.06 31.91 -6.86
CA ALA A 929 20.37 32.53 -6.67
C ALA A 929 20.45 33.41 -5.41
N ASP A 930 19.43 34.23 -5.14
CA ASP A 930 19.39 35.10 -3.95
C ASP A 930 19.41 34.29 -2.65
N ALA A 931 18.62 33.21 -2.58
CA ALA A 931 18.58 32.35 -1.41
C ALA A 931 19.92 31.63 -1.19
N TYR A 932 20.53 31.12 -2.27
CA TYR A 932 21.81 30.44 -2.20
C TYR A 932 22.95 31.37 -1.84
N ALA A 933 23.03 32.56 -2.47
CA ALA A 933 24.00 33.59 -2.09
C ALA A 933 23.85 34.03 -0.63
N ALA A 934 22.60 34.18 -0.14
CA ALA A 934 22.34 34.51 1.26
C ALA A 934 22.85 33.47 2.23
N ALA A 935 22.62 32.17 1.93
CA ALA A 935 23.08 31.06 2.77
C ALA A 935 24.63 30.95 2.75
N LEU A 936 25.27 31.07 1.58
CA LEU A 936 26.72 31.11 1.47
C LEU A 936 27.31 32.28 2.26
N ALA A 937 26.74 33.48 2.12
CA ALA A 937 27.18 34.67 2.86
C ALA A 937 26.99 34.49 4.38
N ALA A 938 25.90 33.86 4.82
CA ALA A 938 25.67 33.55 6.21
C ALA A 938 26.63 32.48 6.76
N ALA A 939 27.09 31.55 5.92
CA ALA A 939 28.12 30.57 6.23
C ALA A 939 29.57 31.15 6.21
N GLY A 940 29.77 32.44 5.86
CA GLY A 940 31.08 33.07 5.73
C GLY A 940 31.80 32.78 4.42
N ARG A 941 31.15 32.08 3.45
CA ARG A 941 31.71 31.70 2.15
C ARG A 941 31.47 32.82 1.12
N LEU A 942 32.05 33.99 1.41
CA LEU A 942 31.76 35.26 0.67
C LEU A 942 32.17 35.20 -0.81
N ASP A 943 33.27 34.53 -1.15
CA ASP A 943 33.72 34.48 -2.54
C ASP A 943 32.78 33.61 -3.37
N GLU A 944 32.37 32.48 -2.87
CA GLU A 944 31.37 31.62 -3.52
C GLU A 944 30.00 32.32 -3.61
N ALA A 945 29.64 33.07 -2.58
CA ALA A 945 28.40 33.86 -2.61
C ALA A 945 28.43 34.90 -3.75
N ARG A 946 29.59 35.55 -4.00
CA ARG A 946 29.77 36.50 -5.13
C ARG A 946 29.67 35.84 -6.50
N GLU A 947 30.08 34.55 -6.63
CA GLU A 947 29.98 33.79 -7.88
C GLU A 947 28.53 33.54 -8.29
N VAL A 948 27.64 33.28 -7.35
CA VAL A 948 26.23 33.03 -7.59
C VAL A 948 25.32 34.25 -7.48
N TRP A 949 25.87 35.41 -7.00
CA TRP A 949 25.13 36.66 -6.83
C TRP A 949 24.66 37.22 -8.17
N ARG A 950 23.36 37.47 -8.32
CA ARG A 950 22.70 37.93 -9.56
C ARG A 950 21.79 39.12 -9.30
N PRO A 951 22.35 40.30 -8.91
CA PRO A 951 21.56 41.49 -8.63
C PRO A 951 20.87 42.11 -9.86
N ASP A 952 21.31 41.75 -11.04
CA ASP A 952 20.71 42.12 -12.33
C ASP A 952 19.37 41.49 -12.61
N ILE A 953 19.06 40.36 -11.95
CA ILE A 953 17.76 39.71 -12.03
C ILE A 953 16.79 40.44 -11.07
N PRO A 954 15.70 41.06 -11.57
CA PRO A 954 14.75 41.73 -10.72
C PRO A 954 14.00 40.77 -9.80
N VAL A 955 13.78 41.16 -8.53
CA VAL A 955 12.90 40.42 -7.61
C VAL A 955 11.47 40.49 -8.13
N SER A 956 10.82 39.36 -8.33
CA SER A 956 9.43 39.31 -8.77
C SER A 956 8.50 40.03 -7.78
N ARG A 957 7.60 40.89 -8.30
CA ARG A 957 6.62 41.66 -7.49
C ARG A 957 5.40 40.80 -7.19
N ASP A 958 5.63 39.66 -6.57
CA ASP A 958 4.60 38.73 -6.10
C ASP A 958 4.42 38.81 -4.57
N TRP A 959 3.67 37.84 -4.02
CA TRP A 959 3.39 37.74 -2.58
C TRP A 959 4.62 37.52 -1.69
N TRP A 960 5.78 37.14 -2.24
CA TRP A 960 7.05 36.99 -1.53
C TRP A 960 8.04 38.15 -1.79
N TRP A 961 7.65 39.13 -2.58
CA TRP A 961 8.54 40.25 -2.93
C TRP A 961 9.20 40.89 -1.72
N LEU A 962 8.46 41.11 -0.64
CA LEU A 962 8.98 41.73 0.58
C LEU A 962 10.02 40.84 1.26
N LEU A 963 9.82 39.54 1.30
CA LEU A 963 10.74 38.54 1.85
C LEU A 963 12.06 38.53 1.04
N TRP A 964 11.95 38.39 -0.27
CA TRP A 964 13.12 38.33 -1.14
C TRP A 964 13.89 39.63 -1.20
N THR A 965 13.24 40.79 -1.20
CA THR A 965 13.87 42.09 -1.17
C THR A 965 14.62 42.32 0.14
N ALA A 966 14.06 41.90 1.28
CA ALA A 966 14.72 41.96 2.57
C ALA A 966 15.96 41.04 2.64
N LEU A 967 15.84 39.79 2.16
CA LEU A 967 16.95 38.82 2.09
C LEU A 967 18.08 39.34 1.18
N ARG A 968 17.71 39.90 0.02
CA ARG A 968 18.67 40.56 -0.93
C ARG A 968 19.37 41.74 -0.28
N ALA A 969 18.68 42.56 0.48
CA ALA A 969 19.27 43.74 1.18
C ALA A 969 20.35 43.28 2.17
N GLU A 970 20.07 42.27 2.98
CA GLU A 970 21.04 41.69 3.93
C GLU A 970 22.24 41.08 3.22
N THR A 971 21.99 40.30 2.15
CA THR A 971 23.03 39.66 1.37
C THR A 971 23.96 40.68 0.74
N ALA A 972 23.39 41.72 0.09
CA ALA A 972 24.15 42.79 -0.51
C ALA A 972 25.05 43.51 0.54
N GLN A 973 24.52 43.75 1.73
CA GLN A 973 25.29 44.35 2.83
C GLN A 973 26.48 43.49 3.25
N ARG A 974 26.28 42.17 3.37
CA ARG A 974 27.35 41.19 3.72
C ARG A 974 28.41 41.08 2.64
N LEU A 975 28.02 41.15 1.36
CA LEU A 975 28.94 41.11 0.22
C LEU A 975 29.65 42.45 -0.07
N GLY A 976 29.21 43.53 0.58
CA GLY A 976 29.74 44.90 0.34
C GLY A 976 29.17 45.57 -0.90
N ASP A 977 28.06 45.04 -1.47
CA ASP A 977 27.36 45.68 -2.60
C ASP A 977 26.46 46.81 -2.13
N THR A 978 27.04 47.99 -2.02
CA THR A 978 26.39 49.16 -1.44
C THR A 978 25.28 49.74 -2.32
N GLU A 979 25.38 49.54 -3.64
CA GLU A 979 24.37 50.05 -4.59
C GLU A 979 23.06 49.24 -4.49
N VAL A 980 23.18 47.90 -4.55
CA VAL A 980 22.02 46.99 -4.39
C VAL A 980 21.41 47.14 -2.98
N ALA A 981 22.24 47.21 -1.96
CA ALA A 981 21.74 47.44 -0.58
C ALA A 981 20.98 48.76 -0.43
N ALA A 982 21.43 49.83 -1.09
CA ALA A 982 20.74 51.12 -1.07
C ALA A 982 19.41 51.10 -1.85
N THR A 983 19.38 50.37 -2.97
CA THR A 983 18.16 50.20 -3.78
C THR A 983 17.11 49.38 -3.01
N CYS A 984 17.48 48.24 -2.46
CA CYS A 984 16.55 47.43 -1.65
C CYS A 984 16.02 48.17 -0.43
N ARG A 985 16.88 48.95 0.23
CA ARG A 985 16.43 49.79 1.37
C ARG A 985 15.42 50.87 0.97
N ARG A 986 15.56 51.52 -0.20
CA ARG A 986 14.53 52.46 -0.70
C ARG A 986 13.21 51.74 -0.98
N ASP A 987 13.26 50.56 -1.56
CA ASP A 987 12.09 49.76 -1.89
C ASP A 987 11.36 49.26 -0.63
N LEU A 988 12.12 48.97 0.43
CA LEU A 988 11.59 48.54 1.73
C LEU A 988 11.08 49.69 2.62
N GLU A 989 11.42 50.97 2.28
CA GLU A 989 11.05 52.16 3.07
C GLU A 989 9.56 52.27 3.41
N PRO A 990 8.60 52.04 2.46
CA PRO A 990 7.18 52.08 2.75
C PRO A 990 6.70 51.00 3.71
N TRP A 991 7.49 49.92 3.89
CA TRP A 991 7.14 48.70 4.63
C TRP A 991 7.79 48.59 6.00
N ARG A 992 8.32 49.71 6.50
CA ARG A 992 8.95 49.73 7.83
C ARG A 992 8.01 49.28 8.93
N GLY A 993 8.53 48.41 9.79
CA GLY A 993 7.79 47.83 10.89
C GLY A 993 6.89 46.66 10.52
N HIS A 994 6.66 46.39 9.22
CA HIS A 994 5.96 45.18 8.78
C HIS A 994 6.86 43.95 8.81
N LEU A 995 6.27 42.78 9.03
CA LEU A 995 6.96 41.51 8.97
C LEU A 995 7.29 41.13 7.51
N ALA A 996 8.59 41.01 7.18
CA ALA A 996 9.04 40.67 5.84
C ALA A 996 8.66 39.23 5.46
N GLY A 997 7.60 39.09 4.66
CA GLY A 997 7.11 37.81 4.16
C GLY A 997 5.84 37.27 4.85
N ALA A 998 5.53 37.64 6.08
CA ALA A 998 4.35 37.13 6.82
C ALA A 998 3.00 37.43 6.13
N MET A 999 2.96 38.47 5.29
CA MET A 999 1.79 38.84 4.48
C MET A 999 1.34 37.71 3.52
N SER A 1000 2.24 36.85 3.10
CA SER A 1000 1.93 35.64 2.28
C SER A 1000 1.26 34.53 3.07
N GLY A 1001 1.24 34.62 4.41
CA GLY A 1001 0.81 33.53 5.28
C GLY A 1001 1.77 32.33 5.33
N THR A 1002 2.96 32.46 4.71
CA THR A 1002 3.85 31.29 4.53
C THR A 1002 5.15 31.34 5.32
N ALA A 1003 5.84 32.48 5.38
CA ALA A 1003 7.15 32.60 6.04
C ALA A 1003 7.44 34.06 6.44
N THR A 1004 8.43 34.28 7.31
CA THR A 1004 8.92 35.62 7.66
C THR A 1004 10.42 35.61 7.95
N LEU A 1005 11.09 36.74 7.63
CA LEU A 1005 12.47 37.03 8.03
C LEU A 1005 12.57 37.96 9.26
N GLY A 1006 11.42 38.35 9.83
CA GLY A 1006 11.38 39.35 10.87
C GLY A 1006 10.89 40.74 10.37
N ARG A 1007 10.98 41.77 11.21
CA ARG A 1007 10.47 43.11 10.89
C ARG A 1007 11.48 43.90 10.06
N VAL A 1008 10.99 44.63 9.07
CA VAL A 1008 11.78 45.61 8.31
C VAL A 1008 12.24 46.73 9.24
N ALA A 1009 13.56 46.89 9.44
CA ALA A 1009 14.17 47.74 10.44
C ALA A 1009 14.16 49.25 10.06
N PRO A 1010 14.22 50.17 11.05
CA PRO A 1010 14.40 51.61 10.81
C PRO A 1010 15.82 51.93 10.28
N PRO A 1011 16.03 53.19 9.75
CA PRO A 1011 17.33 53.59 9.22
C PRO A 1011 18.39 53.62 10.33
N GLY A 1012 19.55 52.96 10.06
CA GLY A 1012 20.68 52.92 10.99
C GLY A 1012 20.80 51.63 11.81
N GLU A 1013 19.79 50.78 11.83
CA GLU A 1013 19.85 49.43 12.38
C GLU A 1013 20.04 48.39 11.27
N HIS A 1014 20.38 47.19 11.62
CA HIS A 1014 20.43 46.08 10.64
C HIS A 1014 19.07 45.97 9.92
N SER A 1015 19.09 45.57 8.64
CA SER A 1015 17.91 45.61 7.76
C SER A 1015 16.68 44.87 8.25
N LEU A 1016 16.85 43.96 9.22
CA LEU A 1016 15.77 43.23 9.92
C LEU A 1016 16.03 43.26 11.45
N SER A 1017 14.99 43.57 12.24
CA SER A 1017 14.99 43.42 13.69
C SER A 1017 14.18 42.17 14.09
N ARG A 1018 14.65 41.50 15.19
CA ARG A 1018 13.97 40.29 15.71
C ARG A 1018 12.54 40.57 16.20
#